data_78ccb05e18d4c2d111abfb2c1af0b3c3
#
_entry.id   78ccb05e18d4c2d111abfb2c1af0b3c3
#
_cell.length_a   1.000
_cell.length_b   1.000
_cell.length_c   1.000
_cell.angle_alpha   90.00
_cell.angle_beta   90.00
_cell.angle_gamma   90.00
#
_symmetry.space_group_name_H-M   'P 1'
#
loop_
_entity.id
_entity.type
_entity.pdbx_description
1 polymer ?
#
loop_
_entity_poly.entity_id
_entity_poly.type
_entity_poly.pdbx_seq_one_letter_code
_entity_poly.pdbx_strand_id
1 'polypeptide(L)'
;MGGGAEPPSPEEGRDTVGKVETLQRKSTQDITLDEVERRVSAASRALTQLAHADGHWCFELEADATIPSEYILYHHFRASIPPRELEEKIAVYLRRTQSPLHHGWALVHEGAFDMSASVKAYFALKMIGDPIDAPHMRRAREAILQRGGAAHANVFTRTLLALYGEVPWSAVPVMPVEVMLLPRWFPFHLDKVSYWARTVMVPLFVLQVKKPRAKNPRGIGVRELFTQDPERIRRWPSGAQESSPWRPVFAAIDDILRVVEPFFPKKPRARALDKAVAFVSERLNGEDGLGAIYPAIANSVLMYEALGYPEDHPLVATARSAVEKLVTVKEHEAYVQPCLSPVWDTALAAHALMEAGGQENERQARAALEWLKPLQVLDIKGDWAARKPDVRPGGWAFQYNNAHYPDLDDTAVVAMAMDRAQTRLGPGEGGSDYTQSIARAREWIEGLQSRDGGFAAFDADNTYHYLNYIPFSDHGALLDPPTADVTARCISMLAQLGETKDTSPVLARAVDYLLADQEEDGSWYGRWGMNYIYGTWSALCALNAAGHDPASAPIRKAVEWLVGIQNPDGGWGEDAASYKLEYRGYERAGSTASQTAWALIALMAAGEADHPAVARGVNYLARTQGADGLWGEEFYTGTGFPRVFYLRYHGYAKFFPLWALARYRNLQRGNSRKVAVGM
;
A
#
# COMPACT_ATOMS: atom_id res chain seq x y z
N MET A 1 -68.56 -35.56 -20.27
CA MET A 1 -68.72 -34.72 -21.41
C MET A 1 -67.58 -33.72 -21.31
N GLY A 2 -66.50 -33.83 -21.96
CA GLY A 2 -66.20 -34.14 -23.33
C GLY A 2 -65.62 -32.89 -23.95
N GLY A 3 -64.44 -33.00 -24.44
CA GLY A 3 -63.85 -31.92 -25.23
C GLY A 3 -62.36 -31.79 -25.06
N GLY A 4 -61.62 -32.79 -25.58
CA GLY A 4 -60.20 -32.64 -25.81
C GLY A 4 -59.94 -31.77 -27.02
N ALA A 5 -58.83 -31.09 -27.06
CA ALA A 5 -58.24 -30.52 -28.26
C ALA A 5 -56.75 -30.89 -28.26
N GLU A 6 -56.42 -31.66 -29.31
CA GLU A 6 -55.03 -32.02 -29.69
C GLU A 6 -54.22 -30.79 -30.13
N PRO A 7 -52.87 -30.89 -30.00
CA PRO A 7 -52.01 -29.86 -30.58
C PRO A 7 -51.80 -30.05 -32.07
N PRO A 8 -51.63 -29.02 -32.89
CA PRO A 8 -51.30 -29.14 -34.30
C PRO A 8 -49.85 -29.51 -34.53
N SER A 9 -49.64 -30.35 -35.56
CA SER A 9 -48.37 -30.86 -36.09
C SER A 9 -47.57 -29.77 -36.83
N PRO A 10 -46.26 -30.00 -37.02
CA PRO A 10 -45.35 -29.02 -37.60
C PRO A 10 -45.27 -29.16 -39.14
N GLU A 11 -45.47 -28.06 -39.86
CA GLU A 11 -44.83 -27.87 -41.18
C GLU A 11 -45.03 -26.43 -41.67
N GLU A 12 -43.94 -25.94 -42.29
CA GLU A 12 -43.84 -24.72 -43.11
C GLU A 12 -43.38 -23.43 -42.43
N GLY A 13 -42.09 -23.14 -42.66
CA GLY A 13 -41.46 -21.87 -42.37
C GLY A 13 -39.95 -21.94 -42.60
N ARG A 14 -39.51 -22.29 -43.81
CA ARG A 14 -38.12 -22.13 -44.24
C ARG A 14 -37.82 -20.65 -44.51
N ASP A 15 -36.56 -20.31 -44.23
CA ASP A 15 -35.79 -19.18 -44.70
C ASP A 15 -35.89 -17.85 -43.93
N THR A 16 -35.11 -17.79 -42.82
CA THR A 16 -34.26 -16.65 -42.55
C THR A 16 -32.96 -17.14 -41.91
N VAL A 17 -32.04 -17.56 -42.77
CA VAL A 17 -30.62 -17.77 -42.37
C VAL A 17 -30.05 -16.38 -42.12
N GLY A 18 -30.11 -15.94 -40.87
CA GLY A 18 -29.35 -14.80 -40.38
C GLY A 18 -27.86 -15.12 -40.58
N LYS A 19 -27.21 -14.28 -41.38
CA LYS A 19 -25.75 -14.27 -41.51
C LYS A 19 -25.15 -14.16 -40.11
N VAL A 20 -24.61 -15.25 -39.61
CA VAL A 20 -23.58 -15.24 -38.56
C VAL A 20 -22.39 -14.59 -39.24
N GLU A 21 -22.18 -13.31 -39.02
CA GLU A 21 -20.90 -12.65 -39.26
C GLU A 21 -19.85 -13.40 -38.43
N THR A 22 -19.11 -14.22 -39.13
CA THR A 22 -17.87 -14.77 -38.62
C THR A 22 -16.98 -13.57 -38.37
N LEU A 23 -16.91 -13.13 -37.11
CA LEU A 23 -15.86 -12.26 -36.63
C LEU A 23 -14.54 -13.00 -36.96
N GLN A 24 -13.96 -12.65 -38.10
CA GLN A 24 -12.60 -13.04 -38.42
C GLN A 24 -11.74 -12.67 -37.23
N ARG A 25 -11.28 -13.69 -36.48
CA ARG A 25 -10.13 -13.57 -35.60
C ARG A 25 -9.02 -12.96 -36.48
N LYS A 26 -8.81 -11.65 -36.33
CA LYS A 26 -7.56 -11.04 -36.79
C LYS A 26 -6.48 -11.85 -36.10
N SER A 27 -5.68 -12.60 -36.86
CA SER A 27 -4.47 -13.23 -36.37
C SER A 27 -3.67 -12.12 -35.70
N THR A 28 -3.50 -12.22 -34.38
CA THR A 28 -2.56 -11.36 -33.66
C THR A 28 -1.19 -11.74 -34.22
N GLN A 29 -0.71 -10.98 -35.20
CA GLN A 29 0.69 -11.07 -35.61
C GLN A 29 1.53 -10.82 -34.35
N ASP A 30 2.45 -11.74 -34.06
CA ASP A 30 3.39 -11.57 -32.96
C ASP A 30 4.17 -10.28 -33.19
N ILE A 31 4.29 -9.46 -32.14
CA ILE A 31 5.02 -8.20 -32.19
C ILE A 31 6.48 -8.45 -32.58
N THR A 32 7.03 -7.66 -33.49
CA THR A 32 8.45 -7.76 -33.88
C THR A 32 9.34 -7.13 -32.82
N LEU A 33 10.58 -7.60 -32.74
CA LEU A 33 11.59 -6.99 -31.84
C LEU A 33 11.83 -5.50 -32.12
N ASP A 34 11.69 -5.07 -33.36
CA ASP A 34 11.82 -3.66 -33.73
C ASP A 34 10.64 -2.82 -33.20
N GLU A 35 9.45 -3.40 -33.13
CA GLU A 35 8.30 -2.74 -32.51
C GLU A 35 8.52 -2.66 -30.98
N VAL A 36 8.98 -3.74 -30.35
CA VAL A 36 9.33 -3.72 -28.92
C VAL A 36 10.38 -2.64 -28.64
N GLU A 37 11.42 -2.51 -29.49
CA GLU A 37 12.42 -1.45 -29.36
C GLU A 37 11.80 -0.05 -29.43
N ARG A 38 10.89 0.17 -30.38
CA ARG A 38 10.20 1.46 -30.49
C ARG A 38 9.40 1.77 -29.22
N ARG A 39 8.70 0.77 -28.64
CA ARG A 39 7.93 0.91 -27.40
C ARG A 39 8.81 1.21 -26.20
N VAL A 40 9.92 0.49 -26.05
CA VAL A 40 10.94 0.73 -25.01
C VAL A 40 11.50 2.14 -25.13
N SER A 41 11.90 2.56 -26.34
CA SER A 41 12.45 3.90 -26.59
C SER A 41 11.44 5.02 -26.32
N ALA A 42 10.16 4.82 -26.62
CA ALA A 42 9.11 5.79 -26.30
C ALA A 42 8.91 5.89 -24.78
N ALA A 43 8.79 4.74 -24.09
CA ALA A 43 8.55 4.71 -22.65
C ALA A 43 9.73 5.27 -21.84
N SER A 44 10.98 4.93 -22.22
CA SER A 44 12.15 5.42 -21.50
C SER A 44 12.30 6.95 -21.63
N ARG A 45 12.06 7.51 -22.82
CA ARG A 45 12.05 8.98 -23.01
C ARG A 45 10.95 9.65 -22.18
N ALA A 46 9.74 9.09 -22.22
CA ALA A 46 8.61 9.64 -21.44
C ALA A 46 8.87 9.56 -19.94
N LEU A 47 9.40 8.44 -19.43
CA LEU A 47 9.78 8.30 -18.03
C LEU A 47 10.85 9.30 -17.60
N THR A 48 11.89 9.50 -18.43
CA THR A 48 12.97 10.47 -18.17
C THR A 48 12.42 11.91 -18.09
N GLN A 49 11.43 12.27 -18.93
CA GLN A 49 10.81 13.60 -18.90
C GLN A 49 9.99 13.86 -17.61
N LEU A 50 9.60 12.83 -16.88
CA LEU A 50 8.89 12.94 -15.60
C LEU A 50 9.83 13.06 -14.39
N ALA A 51 11.15 12.98 -14.59
CA ALA A 51 12.10 13.18 -13.51
C ALA A 51 12.08 14.62 -13.01
N HIS A 52 12.22 14.80 -11.71
CA HIS A 52 12.49 16.10 -11.12
C HIS A 52 13.88 16.61 -11.54
N ALA A 53 14.10 17.94 -11.42
CA ALA A 53 15.35 18.58 -11.86
C ALA A 53 16.61 18.05 -11.18
N ASP A 54 16.49 17.49 -9.98
CA ASP A 54 17.55 16.87 -9.18
C ASP A 54 17.75 15.36 -9.47
N GLY A 55 16.96 14.80 -10.39
CA GLY A 55 17.12 13.45 -10.89
C GLY A 55 16.24 12.38 -10.24
N HIS A 56 15.38 12.74 -9.27
CA HIS A 56 14.46 11.79 -8.63
C HIS A 56 13.07 11.74 -9.27
N TRP A 57 12.28 10.75 -8.89
CA TRP A 57 10.84 10.64 -9.20
C TRP A 57 10.03 10.55 -7.91
N CYS A 58 8.87 11.15 -7.94
CA CYS A 58 7.83 10.96 -6.93
C CYS A 58 6.47 10.98 -7.62
N PHE A 59 5.88 9.81 -7.80
CA PHE A 59 4.57 9.68 -8.43
C PHE A 59 3.45 9.77 -7.40
N GLU A 60 2.25 10.05 -7.89
CA GLU A 60 1.07 10.09 -7.03
C GLU A 60 0.76 8.72 -6.44
N LEU A 61 0.42 8.71 -5.14
CA LEU A 61 -0.18 7.59 -4.44
C LEU A 61 -1.64 7.93 -4.18
N GLU A 62 -2.55 7.39 -4.97
CA GLU A 62 -3.97 7.61 -4.78
C GLU A 62 -4.55 6.50 -3.91
N ALA A 63 -5.24 6.90 -2.82
CA ALA A 63 -5.99 5.98 -1.98
C ALA A 63 -7.49 6.17 -2.20
N ASP A 64 -8.29 5.67 -1.27
CA ASP A 64 -9.74 5.82 -1.29
C ASP A 64 -10.22 7.21 -0.80
N ALA A 65 -11.54 7.38 -0.72
CA ALA A 65 -12.16 8.63 -0.29
C ALA A 65 -11.94 9.02 1.18
N THR A 66 -11.33 8.16 2.01
CA THR A 66 -11.20 8.42 3.45
C THR A 66 -10.27 9.57 3.77
N ILE A 67 -9.10 9.64 3.13
CA ILE A 67 -8.08 10.67 3.42
C ILE A 67 -8.50 12.06 2.93
N PRO A 68 -8.99 12.25 1.69
CA PRO A 68 -9.53 13.54 1.26
C PRO A 68 -10.68 14.03 2.15
N SER A 69 -11.53 13.10 2.61
CA SER A 69 -12.62 13.42 3.54
C SER A 69 -12.10 13.83 4.91
N GLU A 70 -11.14 13.11 5.46
CA GLU A 70 -10.53 13.44 6.75
C GLU A 70 -9.78 14.78 6.70
N TYR A 71 -9.15 15.12 5.58
CA TYR A 71 -8.50 16.41 5.39
C TYR A 71 -9.50 17.58 5.54
N ILE A 72 -10.66 17.50 4.91
CA ILE A 72 -11.73 18.49 5.09
C ILE A 72 -12.16 18.55 6.56
N LEU A 73 -12.44 17.39 7.16
CA LEU A 73 -12.90 17.33 8.54
C LEU A 73 -11.82 17.78 9.53
N TYR A 74 -10.55 17.48 9.29
CA TYR A 74 -9.41 17.97 10.08
C TYR A 74 -9.34 19.51 10.09
N HIS A 75 -9.50 20.16 8.96
CA HIS A 75 -9.49 21.61 8.87
C HIS A 75 -10.70 22.26 9.55
N HIS A 76 -11.89 21.67 9.38
CA HIS A 76 -13.09 22.15 10.06
C HIS A 76 -13.09 21.86 11.58
N PHE A 77 -12.45 20.78 12.01
CA PHE A 77 -12.19 20.51 13.42
C PHE A 77 -11.42 21.68 14.07
N ARG A 78 -10.39 22.15 13.41
CA ARG A 78 -9.49 23.21 13.86
C ARG A 78 -10.04 24.63 13.64
N ALA A 79 -11.06 24.79 12.81
CA ALA A 79 -11.53 26.08 12.24
C ALA A 79 -10.49 26.78 11.36
N SER A 80 -9.62 26.03 10.72
CA SER A 80 -8.62 26.52 9.75
C SER A 80 -9.04 26.16 8.31
N ILE A 81 -10.24 26.60 7.92
CA ILE A 81 -10.92 26.17 6.68
C ILE A 81 -10.05 26.42 5.45
N PRO A 82 -9.87 25.42 4.55
CA PRO A 82 -9.15 25.59 3.30
C PRO A 82 -9.84 26.63 2.38
N PRO A 83 -9.13 27.18 1.39
CA PRO A 83 -9.75 28.00 0.36
C PRO A 83 -10.93 27.28 -0.28
N ARG A 84 -12.02 28.02 -0.57
CA ARG A 84 -13.25 27.47 -1.13
C ARG A 84 -13.01 26.66 -2.41
N GLU A 85 -12.10 27.13 -3.26
CA GLU A 85 -11.73 26.43 -4.49
C GLU A 85 -11.17 25.02 -4.22
N LEU A 86 -10.31 24.88 -3.19
CA LEU A 86 -9.75 23.57 -2.82
C LEU A 86 -10.83 22.62 -2.25
N GLU A 87 -11.73 23.15 -1.39
CA GLU A 87 -12.87 22.37 -0.91
C GLU A 87 -13.74 21.86 -2.07
N GLU A 88 -14.02 22.72 -3.05
CA GLU A 88 -14.83 22.35 -4.23
C GLU A 88 -14.15 21.31 -5.12
N LYS A 89 -12.86 21.45 -5.36
CA LYS A 89 -12.05 20.45 -6.09
C LYS A 89 -12.05 19.08 -5.38
N ILE A 90 -11.93 19.06 -4.06
CA ILE A 90 -12.04 17.84 -3.27
C ILE A 90 -13.47 17.27 -3.34
N ALA A 91 -14.50 18.11 -3.32
CA ALA A 91 -15.88 17.66 -3.50
C ALA A 91 -16.12 17.02 -4.89
N VAL A 92 -15.48 17.55 -5.95
CA VAL A 92 -15.52 16.94 -7.29
C VAL A 92 -14.94 15.53 -7.24
N TYR A 93 -13.77 15.35 -6.65
CA TYR A 93 -13.15 14.03 -6.47
C TYR A 93 -14.07 13.06 -5.71
N LEU A 94 -14.60 13.48 -4.55
CA LEU A 94 -15.47 12.65 -3.74
C LEU A 94 -16.76 12.25 -4.47
N ARG A 95 -17.39 13.16 -5.24
CA ARG A 95 -18.57 12.83 -6.03
C ARG A 95 -18.26 11.88 -7.19
N ARG A 96 -17.10 12.05 -7.85
CA ARG A 96 -16.65 11.19 -8.96
C ARG A 96 -16.38 9.76 -8.49
N THR A 97 -15.82 9.59 -7.29
CA THR A 97 -15.46 8.27 -6.72
C THR A 97 -16.64 7.56 -6.06
N GLN A 98 -17.82 8.19 -5.95
CA GLN A 98 -19.03 7.53 -5.47
C GLN A 98 -19.46 6.42 -6.41
N SER A 99 -19.63 5.20 -5.90
CA SER A 99 -20.04 4.06 -6.71
C SER A 99 -21.46 4.21 -7.27
N PRO A 100 -21.66 4.03 -8.58
CA PRO A 100 -23.02 4.02 -9.17
C PRO A 100 -23.80 2.76 -8.78
N LEU A 101 -23.14 1.68 -8.37
CA LEU A 101 -23.76 0.39 -8.06
C LEU A 101 -24.34 0.33 -6.64
N HIS A 102 -23.53 0.72 -5.65
CA HIS A 102 -23.92 0.62 -4.22
C HIS A 102 -24.12 1.98 -3.57
N HIS A 103 -23.90 3.07 -4.28
CA HIS A 103 -24.14 4.46 -3.90
C HIS A 103 -23.34 5.01 -2.70
N GLY A 104 -22.41 4.22 -2.16
CA GLY A 104 -21.40 4.64 -1.17
C GLY A 104 -20.03 4.71 -1.83
N TRP A 105 -18.99 4.60 -1.01
CA TRP A 105 -17.58 4.59 -1.44
C TRP A 105 -16.95 3.25 -1.10
N ALA A 106 -16.09 2.80 -2.00
CA ALA A 106 -15.27 1.61 -1.84
C ALA A 106 -13.85 1.98 -1.46
N LEU A 107 -13.04 0.99 -1.06
CA LEU A 107 -11.62 1.15 -0.76
C LEU A 107 -10.74 1.00 -2.02
N VAL A 108 -11.31 0.51 -3.12
CA VAL A 108 -10.63 0.32 -4.41
C VAL A 108 -11.60 0.64 -5.56
N HIS A 109 -11.05 0.83 -6.76
CA HIS A 109 -11.86 1.00 -7.96
C HIS A 109 -12.81 -0.20 -8.16
N GLU A 110 -14.09 0.09 -8.43
CA GLU A 110 -15.16 -0.92 -8.57
C GLU A 110 -15.30 -1.90 -7.37
N GLY A 111 -14.72 -1.58 -6.22
CA GLY A 111 -14.77 -2.40 -5.02
C GLY A 111 -16.14 -2.43 -4.34
N ALA A 112 -16.25 -3.25 -3.30
CA ALA A 112 -17.44 -3.34 -2.46
C ALA A 112 -17.66 -2.09 -1.61
N PHE A 113 -18.91 -1.88 -1.17
CA PHE A 113 -19.26 -0.80 -0.24
C PHE A 113 -18.42 -0.88 1.05
N ASP A 114 -17.78 0.23 1.41
CA ASP A 114 -17.16 0.39 2.72
C ASP A 114 -17.92 1.41 3.58
N MET A 115 -18.26 1.02 4.81
CA MET A 115 -19.03 1.85 5.72
C MET A 115 -18.25 3.08 6.16
N SER A 116 -16.97 2.93 6.47
CA SER A 116 -16.13 4.00 7.00
C SER A 116 -15.81 5.05 5.95
N ALA A 117 -15.47 4.62 4.73
CA ALA A 117 -15.28 5.51 3.59
C ALA A 117 -16.56 6.26 3.25
N SER A 118 -17.72 5.56 3.27
CA SER A 118 -19.01 6.17 2.94
C SER A 118 -19.45 7.21 3.97
N VAL A 119 -19.28 6.94 5.26
CA VAL A 119 -19.61 7.89 6.35
C VAL A 119 -18.72 9.13 6.28
N LYS A 120 -17.40 8.95 6.09
CA LYS A 120 -16.45 10.07 6.00
C LYS A 120 -16.71 10.94 4.77
N ALA A 121 -16.89 10.32 3.60
CA ALA A 121 -17.16 11.05 2.34
C ALA A 121 -18.48 11.82 2.40
N TYR A 122 -19.55 11.22 2.93
CA TYR A 122 -20.81 11.90 3.16
C TYR A 122 -20.65 13.10 4.09
N PHE A 123 -19.92 12.92 5.22
CA PHE A 123 -19.69 13.99 6.19
C PHE A 123 -18.88 15.13 5.57
N ALA A 124 -17.82 14.83 4.83
CA ALA A 124 -17.00 15.84 4.16
C ALA A 124 -17.79 16.62 3.10
N LEU A 125 -18.57 15.93 2.25
CA LEU A 125 -19.42 16.59 1.24
C LEU A 125 -20.46 17.52 1.91
N LYS A 126 -21.12 17.06 2.96
CA LYS A 126 -22.06 17.89 3.75
C LYS A 126 -21.34 19.08 4.39
N MET A 127 -20.13 18.88 4.91
CA MET A 127 -19.29 19.91 5.50
C MET A 127 -18.89 20.99 4.48
N ILE A 128 -18.57 20.59 3.25
CA ILE A 128 -18.24 21.50 2.13
C ILE A 128 -19.48 22.31 1.73
N GLY A 129 -20.68 21.74 1.83
CA GLY A 129 -21.95 22.44 1.59
C GLY A 129 -22.89 21.71 0.62
N ASP A 130 -22.68 20.43 0.34
CA ASP A 130 -23.63 19.66 -0.45
C ASP A 130 -24.98 19.53 0.28
N PRO A 131 -26.10 19.87 -0.38
CA PRO A 131 -27.42 19.71 0.24
C PRO A 131 -27.73 18.24 0.53
N ILE A 132 -28.27 17.94 1.72
CA ILE A 132 -28.60 16.57 2.14
C ILE A 132 -29.64 15.88 1.24
N ASP A 133 -30.42 16.66 0.49
CA ASP A 133 -31.43 16.18 -0.45
C ASP A 133 -30.92 16.08 -1.90
N ALA A 134 -29.66 16.48 -2.15
CA ALA A 134 -29.02 16.25 -3.42
C ALA A 134 -29.05 14.75 -3.78
N PRO A 135 -29.28 14.36 -5.04
CA PRO A 135 -29.49 12.96 -5.41
C PRO A 135 -28.35 12.02 -4.95
N HIS A 136 -27.10 12.45 -5.05
CA HIS A 136 -25.94 11.66 -4.60
C HIS A 136 -25.89 11.52 -3.08
N MET A 137 -26.20 12.58 -2.32
CA MET A 137 -26.22 12.57 -0.86
C MET A 137 -27.36 11.70 -0.31
N ARG A 138 -28.57 11.81 -0.91
CA ARG A 138 -29.71 10.96 -0.53
C ARG A 138 -29.41 9.49 -0.74
N ARG A 139 -28.90 9.11 -1.93
CA ARG A 139 -28.52 7.72 -2.21
C ARG A 139 -27.45 7.20 -1.26
N ALA A 140 -26.43 8.01 -0.95
CA ALA A 140 -25.38 7.64 0.01
C ALA A 140 -25.96 7.40 1.41
N ARG A 141 -26.80 8.30 1.89
CA ARG A 141 -27.48 8.16 3.20
C ARG A 141 -28.32 6.89 3.28
N GLU A 142 -29.12 6.63 2.24
CA GLU A 142 -29.95 5.42 2.16
C GLU A 142 -29.06 4.14 2.16
N ALA A 143 -27.97 4.13 1.41
CA ALA A 143 -27.03 3.00 1.35
C ALA A 143 -26.35 2.73 2.70
N ILE A 144 -25.98 3.78 3.43
CA ILE A 144 -25.40 3.70 4.79
C ILE A 144 -26.44 3.13 5.76
N LEU A 145 -27.66 3.68 5.77
CA LEU A 145 -28.72 3.25 6.69
C LEU A 145 -29.17 1.81 6.47
N GLN A 146 -29.29 1.39 5.19
CA GLN A 146 -29.64 0.01 4.83
C GLN A 146 -28.63 -1.02 5.32
N ARG A 147 -27.38 -0.61 5.58
CA ARG A 147 -26.29 -1.46 6.07
C ARG A 147 -26.03 -1.29 7.57
N GLY A 148 -27.00 -0.78 8.31
CA GLY A 148 -26.94 -0.65 9.78
C GLY A 148 -26.52 0.73 10.29
N GLY A 149 -26.20 1.67 9.41
CA GLY A 149 -25.86 3.05 9.77
C GLY A 149 -24.42 3.23 10.24
N ALA A 150 -24.07 4.48 10.53
CA ALA A 150 -22.71 4.89 10.89
C ALA A 150 -22.15 4.22 12.17
N ALA A 151 -22.98 3.58 12.99
CA ALA A 151 -22.53 2.80 14.15
C ALA A 151 -21.63 1.61 13.76
N HIS A 152 -21.76 1.10 12.52
CA HIS A 152 -20.97 0.00 11.98
C HIS A 152 -19.64 0.44 11.35
N ALA A 153 -19.30 1.73 11.39
CA ALA A 153 -18.00 2.20 10.96
C ALA A 153 -16.87 1.69 11.89
N ASN A 154 -15.65 1.61 11.36
CA ASN A 154 -14.47 1.17 12.11
C ASN A 154 -14.08 2.13 13.24
N VAL A 155 -13.15 1.70 14.09
CA VAL A 155 -12.70 2.47 15.27
C VAL A 155 -12.17 3.85 14.91
N PHE A 156 -11.44 4.00 13.80
CA PHE A 156 -10.91 5.29 13.36
C PHE A 156 -12.03 6.27 13.01
N THR A 157 -13.05 5.82 12.27
CA THR A 157 -14.21 6.64 11.92
C THR A 157 -15.02 6.98 13.16
N ARG A 158 -15.21 6.05 14.09
CA ARG A 158 -15.89 6.32 15.37
C ARG A 158 -15.11 7.32 16.23
N THR A 159 -13.79 7.28 16.22
CA THR A 159 -12.93 8.27 16.88
C THR A 159 -13.16 9.67 16.29
N LEU A 160 -13.17 9.80 14.95
CA LEU A 160 -13.50 11.05 14.28
C LEU A 160 -14.88 11.57 14.65
N LEU A 161 -15.89 10.69 14.63
CA LEU A 161 -17.26 11.05 15.05
C LEU A 161 -17.34 11.48 16.52
N ALA A 162 -16.55 10.87 17.42
CA ALA A 162 -16.46 11.27 18.82
C ALA A 162 -15.79 12.65 18.99
N LEU A 163 -14.75 12.94 18.21
CA LEU A 163 -14.12 14.27 18.17
C LEU A 163 -15.08 15.36 17.72
N TYR A 164 -16.03 15.04 16.84
CA TYR A 164 -17.10 15.95 16.41
C TYR A 164 -18.31 15.98 17.37
N GLY A 165 -18.38 15.06 18.33
CA GLY A 165 -19.51 14.93 19.27
C GLY A 165 -20.76 14.32 18.63
N GLU A 166 -20.61 13.59 17.52
CA GLU A 166 -21.67 12.84 16.86
C GLU A 166 -21.97 11.52 17.57
N VAL A 167 -20.97 10.99 18.28
CA VAL A 167 -21.08 9.80 19.13
C VAL A 167 -20.40 10.06 20.48
N PRO A 168 -20.83 9.39 21.55
CA PRO A 168 -20.12 9.45 22.83
C PRO A 168 -18.76 8.74 22.75
N TRP A 169 -17.80 9.13 23.59
CA TRP A 169 -16.49 8.46 23.66
C TRP A 169 -16.56 6.97 24.04
N SER A 170 -17.68 6.52 24.57
CA SER A 170 -17.96 5.09 24.76
C SER A 170 -18.06 4.28 23.46
N ALA A 171 -18.20 4.96 22.32
CA ALA A 171 -18.15 4.33 20.99
C ALA A 171 -16.74 3.87 20.59
N VAL A 172 -15.72 4.39 21.27
CA VAL A 172 -14.31 4.10 20.99
C VAL A 172 -13.77 3.19 22.09
N PRO A 173 -13.02 2.11 21.75
CA PRO A 173 -12.34 1.29 22.76
C PRO A 173 -11.38 2.11 23.63
N VAL A 174 -11.22 1.74 24.89
CA VAL A 174 -10.33 2.45 25.80
C VAL A 174 -8.88 2.14 25.50
N MET A 175 -8.12 3.18 25.20
CA MET A 175 -6.66 3.10 24.97
C MET A 175 -5.97 4.03 25.98
N PRO A 176 -5.61 3.53 27.18
CA PRO A 176 -5.04 4.39 28.21
C PRO A 176 -3.65 4.87 27.78
N VAL A 177 -3.38 6.17 27.92
CA VAL A 177 -2.04 6.73 27.65
C VAL A 177 -0.97 6.11 28.52
N GLU A 178 -1.34 5.52 29.63
CA GLU A 178 -0.47 4.79 30.57
C GLU A 178 0.22 3.59 29.93
N VAL A 179 -0.22 3.11 28.76
CA VAL A 179 0.53 2.13 27.93
C VAL A 179 1.96 2.61 27.65
N MET A 180 2.18 3.93 27.56
CA MET A 180 3.52 4.53 27.43
C MET A 180 4.48 4.21 28.58
N LEU A 181 3.95 3.77 29.72
CA LEU A 181 4.75 3.44 30.94
C LEU A 181 5.02 1.94 31.11
N LEU A 182 4.40 1.10 30.26
CA LEU A 182 4.55 -0.34 30.37
C LEU A 182 6.02 -0.77 30.13
N PRO A 183 6.51 -1.77 30.82
CA PRO A 183 7.83 -2.33 30.55
C PRO A 183 7.79 -3.22 29.30
N ARG A 184 8.91 -3.35 28.60
CA ARG A 184 9.02 -4.11 27.33
C ARG A 184 8.52 -5.56 27.39
N TRP A 185 8.63 -6.21 28.54
CA TRP A 185 8.15 -7.58 28.73
C TRP A 185 6.61 -7.67 28.74
N PHE A 186 5.92 -6.57 29.01
CA PHE A 186 4.46 -6.58 29.12
C PHE A 186 3.80 -6.92 27.78
N PRO A 187 2.73 -7.75 27.74
CA PRO A 187 2.11 -8.21 26.49
C PRO A 187 1.65 -7.10 25.54
N PHE A 188 1.24 -5.96 26.07
CA PHE A 188 0.72 -4.82 25.28
C PHE A 188 1.71 -3.67 25.14
N HIS A 189 3.02 -3.92 25.28
CA HIS A 189 4.00 -2.87 25.05
C HIS A 189 4.04 -2.45 23.57
N LEU A 190 4.27 -1.15 23.31
CA LEU A 190 4.21 -0.56 21.97
C LEU A 190 5.25 -1.14 20.99
N ASP A 191 6.37 -1.66 21.44
CA ASP A 191 7.35 -2.31 20.56
C ASP A 191 6.87 -3.65 19.96
N LYS A 192 5.69 -4.13 20.36
CA LYS A 192 5.06 -5.34 19.84
C LYS A 192 4.09 -5.10 18.69
N VAL A 193 3.78 -3.85 18.38
CA VAL A 193 2.98 -3.47 17.23
C VAL A 193 3.88 -2.83 16.17
N SER A 194 3.40 -2.76 14.93
CA SER A 194 4.13 -2.15 13.82
C SER A 194 4.39 -0.65 14.01
N TYR A 195 5.32 -0.09 13.21
CA TYR A 195 5.62 1.34 13.31
C TYR A 195 4.42 2.22 12.97
N TRP A 196 3.68 1.87 11.92
CA TRP A 196 2.48 2.63 11.53
C TRP A 196 1.40 2.60 12.60
N ALA A 197 1.25 1.48 13.30
CA ALA A 197 0.36 1.40 14.45
C ALA A 197 0.85 2.28 15.61
N ARG A 198 2.14 2.23 15.95
CA ARG A 198 2.73 3.08 17.01
C ARG A 198 2.52 4.56 16.73
N THR A 199 2.86 5.02 15.53
CA THR A 199 2.78 6.45 15.16
C THR A 199 1.35 6.98 15.11
N VAL A 200 0.37 6.15 14.75
CA VAL A 200 -1.04 6.53 14.78
C VAL A 200 -1.62 6.46 16.20
N MET A 201 -1.31 5.41 16.96
CA MET A 201 -1.91 5.18 18.27
C MET A 201 -1.46 6.18 19.33
N VAL A 202 -0.18 6.57 19.35
CA VAL A 202 0.36 7.43 20.42
C VAL A 202 -0.34 8.80 20.47
N PRO A 203 -0.54 9.53 19.36
CA PRO A 203 -1.35 10.74 19.38
C PRO A 203 -2.81 10.47 19.81
N LEU A 204 -3.40 9.35 19.38
CA LEU A 204 -4.78 8.99 19.74
C LEU A 204 -4.94 8.71 21.25
N PHE A 205 -3.94 8.15 21.94
CA PHE A 205 -3.94 7.99 23.39
C PHE A 205 -4.11 9.35 24.08
N VAL A 206 -3.41 10.37 23.61
CA VAL A 206 -3.50 11.73 24.15
C VAL A 206 -4.86 12.34 23.85
N LEU A 207 -5.36 12.20 22.62
CA LEU A 207 -6.68 12.68 22.22
C LEU A 207 -7.81 12.04 23.06
N GLN A 208 -7.69 10.74 23.35
CA GLN A 208 -8.67 10.05 24.19
C GLN A 208 -8.68 10.52 25.65
N VAL A 209 -7.51 10.90 26.21
CA VAL A 209 -7.42 11.52 27.53
C VAL A 209 -7.98 12.94 27.54
N LYS A 210 -7.65 13.74 26.52
CA LYS A 210 -8.04 15.14 26.44
C LYS A 210 -9.46 15.35 25.97
N LYS A 211 -9.99 14.43 25.16
CA LYS A 211 -11.34 14.46 24.58
C LYS A 211 -11.66 15.82 23.94
N PRO A 212 -10.79 16.38 23.09
CA PRO A 212 -11.05 17.65 22.47
C PRO A 212 -12.29 17.57 21.60
N ARG A 213 -12.98 18.71 21.42
CA ARG A 213 -14.17 18.81 20.58
C ARG A 213 -13.91 19.71 19.39
N ALA A 214 -14.44 19.32 18.23
CA ALA A 214 -14.36 20.09 17.01
C ALA A 214 -14.93 21.50 17.21
N LYS A 215 -14.20 22.51 16.74
CA LYS A 215 -14.70 23.88 16.69
C LYS A 215 -15.88 24.02 15.73
N ASN A 216 -15.81 23.29 14.60
CA ASN A 216 -16.89 23.08 13.63
C ASN A 216 -17.69 24.38 13.32
N PRO A 217 -17.08 25.40 12.72
CA PRO A 217 -17.69 26.73 12.58
C PRO A 217 -18.97 26.72 11.73
N ARG A 218 -19.17 25.69 10.89
CA ARG A 218 -20.39 25.54 10.09
C ARG A 218 -21.51 24.81 10.84
N GLY A 219 -21.25 24.24 12.02
CA GLY A 219 -22.24 23.52 12.84
C GLY A 219 -22.81 22.29 12.17
N ILE A 220 -22.08 21.63 11.28
CA ILE A 220 -22.53 20.48 10.50
C ILE A 220 -22.31 19.19 11.30
N GLY A 221 -23.35 18.35 11.40
CA GLY A 221 -23.31 17.01 11.95
C GLY A 221 -23.93 15.98 11.02
N VAL A 222 -23.86 14.69 11.41
CA VAL A 222 -24.32 13.55 10.59
C VAL A 222 -25.20 12.57 11.37
N ARG A 223 -25.95 13.04 12.33
CA ARG A 223 -26.83 12.18 13.15
C ARG A 223 -27.88 11.43 12.34
N GLU A 224 -28.25 11.95 11.16
CA GLU A 224 -29.13 11.28 10.20
C GLU A 224 -28.56 9.99 9.60
N LEU A 225 -27.26 9.70 9.78
CA LEU A 225 -26.64 8.45 9.36
C LEU A 225 -26.80 7.30 10.36
N PHE A 226 -27.43 7.54 11.50
CA PHE A 226 -27.62 6.52 12.53
C PHE A 226 -29.05 5.95 12.50
N THR A 227 -29.15 4.63 12.65
CA THR A 227 -30.46 3.94 12.73
C THR A 227 -31.14 4.09 14.08
N GLN A 228 -30.38 4.49 15.11
CA GLN A 228 -30.86 4.81 16.45
C GLN A 228 -29.98 5.90 17.06
N ASP A 229 -30.50 6.58 18.10
CA ASP A 229 -29.73 7.61 18.81
C ASP A 229 -28.38 7.05 19.33
N PRO A 230 -27.23 7.61 18.93
CA PRO A 230 -25.92 7.17 19.39
C PRO A 230 -25.73 7.09 20.90
N GLU A 231 -26.39 7.98 21.66
CA GLU A 231 -26.35 8.00 23.14
C GLU A 231 -27.02 6.77 23.77
N ARG A 232 -27.87 6.06 23.02
CA ARG A 232 -28.58 4.86 23.47
C ARG A 232 -27.89 3.57 23.12
N ILE A 233 -26.83 3.63 22.31
CA ILE A 233 -26.05 2.44 21.88
C ILE A 233 -25.19 1.98 23.06
N ARG A 234 -25.57 0.87 23.68
CA ARG A 234 -24.82 0.27 24.81
C ARG A 234 -23.64 -0.58 24.37
N ARG A 235 -23.76 -1.26 23.24
CA ARG A 235 -22.71 -2.09 22.66
C ARG A 235 -22.49 -1.69 21.21
N TRP A 236 -21.30 -1.20 20.93
CA TRP A 236 -20.90 -0.81 19.60
C TRP A 236 -20.46 -2.04 18.80
N PRO A 237 -20.80 -2.12 17.51
CA PRO A 237 -20.36 -3.22 16.67
C PRO A 237 -18.84 -3.29 16.68
N SER A 238 -18.29 -4.49 16.73
CA SER A 238 -16.87 -4.76 16.58
C SER A 238 -16.61 -5.30 15.19
N GLY A 239 -15.41 -5.02 14.63
CA GLY A 239 -15.06 -5.37 13.27
C GLY A 239 -15.09 -6.86 12.94
N ALA A 240 -14.83 -7.19 11.68
CA ALA A 240 -15.08 -8.45 11.00
C ALA A 240 -14.33 -9.71 11.51
N GLN A 241 -13.51 -9.64 12.53
CA GLN A 241 -12.77 -10.81 13.05
C GLN A 241 -13.64 -11.61 14.04
N GLU A 242 -14.67 -12.29 13.54
CA GLU A 242 -15.75 -12.82 14.39
C GLU A 242 -15.43 -14.08 15.19
N SER A 243 -14.39 -14.84 14.91
CA SER A 243 -14.22 -16.21 15.45
C SER A 243 -12.95 -16.48 16.26
N SER A 244 -12.46 -15.52 17.06
CA SER A 244 -11.29 -15.75 17.91
C SER A 244 -11.63 -15.91 19.39
N PRO A 245 -11.00 -16.88 20.11
CA PRO A 245 -11.15 -17.00 21.57
C PRO A 245 -10.61 -15.79 22.35
N TRP A 246 -9.75 -14.97 21.75
CA TRP A 246 -9.22 -13.74 22.35
C TRP A 246 -10.22 -12.60 22.40
N ARG A 247 -11.20 -12.58 21.50
CA ARG A 247 -12.19 -11.51 21.42
C ARG A 247 -12.99 -11.30 22.73
N PRO A 248 -13.61 -12.33 23.35
CA PRO A 248 -14.30 -12.12 24.62
C PRO A 248 -13.36 -11.67 25.74
N VAL A 249 -12.09 -12.12 25.71
CA VAL A 249 -11.09 -11.69 26.70
C VAL A 249 -10.81 -10.20 26.57
N PHE A 250 -10.56 -9.71 25.36
CA PHE A 250 -10.29 -8.30 25.12
C PHE A 250 -11.52 -7.42 25.31
N ALA A 251 -12.71 -7.90 24.99
CA ALA A 251 -13.96 -7.18 25.28
C ALA A 251 -14.14 -7.00 26.79
N ALA A 252 -13.88 -8.04 27.59
CA ALA A 252 -13.93 -7.94 29.04
C ALA A 252 -12.85 -6.98 29.60
N ILE A 253 -11.65 -6.95 29.02
CA ILE A 253 -10.61 -5.98 29.39
C ILE A 253 -11.07 -4.55 29.06
N ASP A 254 -11.67 -4.30 27.90
CA ASP A 254 -12.20 -2.98 27.53
C ASP A 254 -13.31 -2.55 28.49
N ASP A 255 -14.23 -3.44 28.85
CA ASP A 255 -15.30 -3.15 29.82
C ASP A 255 -14.72 -2.77 31.20
N ILE A 256 -13.70 -3.47 31.68
CA ILE A 256 -12.99 -3.14 32.92
C ILE A 256 -12.29 -1.78 32.80
N LEU A 257 -11.57 -1.54 31.71
CA LEU A 257 -10.86 -0.29 31.48
C LEU A 257 -11.83 0.91 31.45
N ARG A 258 -13.02 0.77 30.87
CA ARG A 258 -14.05 1.82 30.87
C ARG A 258 -14.44 2.26 32.27
N VAL A 259 -14.46 1.32 33.23
CA VAL A 259 -14.82 1.62 34.64
C VAL A 259 -13.62 2.19 35.40
N VAL A 260 -12.40 1.69 35.15
CA VAL A 260 -11.20 1.97 35.97
C VAL A 260 -10.41 3.18 35.46
N GLU A 261 -10.39 3.41 34.13
CA GLU A 261 -9.59 4.49 33.50
C GLU A 261 -9.85 5.89 34.10
N PRO A 262 -11.10 6.31 34.40
CA PRO A 262 -11.35 7.61 34.99
C PRO A 262 -10.71 7.82 36.39
N PHE A 263 -10.37 6.73 37.08
CA PHE A 263 -9.76 6.75 38.40
C PHE A 263 -8.24 6.61 38.39
N PHE A 264 -7.61 6.55 37.21
CA PHE A 264 -6.16 6.43 37.12
C PHE A 264 -5.46 7.61 37.77
N PRO A 265 -4.36 7.38 38.53
CA PRO A 265 -3.68 8.42 39.28
C PRO A 265 -3.12 9.52 38.38
N LYS A 266 -3.28 10.78 38.77
CA LYS A 266 -2.88 11.96 37.99
C LYS A 266 -1.37 12.00 37.68
N LYS A 267 -0.50 11.58 38.64
CA LYS A 267 0.96 11.61 38.45
C LYS A 267 1.45 10.62 37.37
N PRO A 268 1.10 9.31 37.38
CA PRO A 268 1.42 8.42 36.28
C PRO A 268 0.85 8.92 34.93
N ARG A 269 -0.37 9.41 34.90
CA ARG A 269 -1.00 9.96 33.69
C ARG A 269 -0.19 11.13 33.10
N ALA A 270 0.24 12.08 33.93
CA ALA A 270 1.08 13.18 33.48
C ALA A 270 2.40 12.68 32.86
N ARG A 271 3.08 11.73 33.53
CA ARG A 271 4.31 11.11 33.01
C ARG A 271 4.08 10.35 31.70
N ALA A 272 2.93 9.71 31.54
CA ALA A 272 2.56 9.02 30.31
C ALA A 272 2.35 10.01 29.15
N LEU A 273 1.67 11.13 29.42
CA LEU A 273 1.49 12.22 28.46
C LEU A 273 2.86 12.81 28.06
N ASP A 274 3.75 13.08 29.00
CA ASP A 274 5.11 13.58 28.71
C ASP A 274 5.86 12.60 27.81
N LYS A 275 5.79 11.29 28.07
CA LYS A 275 6.40 10.25 27.22
C LYS A 275 5.76 10.18 25.82
N ALA A 276 4.44 10.37 25.72
CA ALA A 276 3.76 10.40 24.41
C ALA A 276 4.21 11.60 23.58
N VAL A 277 4.32 12.78 24.21
CA VAL A 277 4.84 13.98 23.55
C VAL A 277 6.30 13.78 23.13
N ALA A 278 7.15 13.23 23.98
CA ALA A 278 8.55 12.95 23.65
C ALA A 278 8.67 11.97 22.49
N PHE A 279 7.88 10.90 22.48
CA PHE A 279 7.83 9.92 21.38
C PHE A 279 7.48 10.59 20.04
N VAL A 280 6.42 11.41 20.02
CA VAL A 280 5.99 12.09 18.79
C VAL A 280 7.01 13.12 18.35
N SER A 281 7.54 13.94 19.28
CA SER A 281 8.47 15.04 18.96
C SER A 281 9.81 14.52 18.43
N GLU A 282 10.31 13.40 18.97
CA GLU A 282 11.53 12.75 18.50
C GLU A 282 11.40 12.19 17.07
N ARG A 283 10.19 11.75 16.70
CA ARG A 283 9.89 11.11 15.40
C ARG A 283 9.19 12.05 14.43
N LEU A 284 9.04 13.31 14.80
CA LEU A 284 8.49 14.34 13.92
C LEU A 284 9.57 14.74 12.89
N ASN A 285 9.60 14.01 11.79
CA ASN A 285 10.59 14.16 10.74
C ASN A 285 10.35 15.46 9.98
N GLY A 286 11.23 16.44 10.13
CA GLY A 286 11.34 17.65 9.33
C GLY A 286 10.07 18.03 8.57
N GLU A 287 10.09 17.82 7.27
CA GLU A 287 8.99 18.21 6.38
C GLU A 287 7.90 17.15 6.20
N ASP A 288 8.15 15.87 6.54
CA ASP A 288 7.21 14.75 6.28
C ASP A 288 6.40 14.36 7.53
N GLY A 289 6.67 14.98 8.67
CA GLY A 289 5.88 14.80 9.87
C GLY A 289 6.07 13.44 10.55
N LEU A 290 5.12 13.07 11.40
CA LEU A 290 5.18 11.84 12.18
C LEU A 290 4.95 10.61 11.31
N GLY A 291 5.95 9.73 11.22
CA GLY A 291 5.89 8.49 10.46
C GLY A 291 5.62 8.68 8.97
N ALA A 292 5.63 9.93 8.49
CA ALA A 292 5.40 10.32 7.10
C ALA A 292 4.11 9.75 6.47
N ILE A 293 3.08 9.46 7.28
CA ILE A 293 1.77 8.99 6.86
C ILE A 293 0.66 9.89 7.38
N TYR A 294 -0.32 10.20 6.54
CA TYR A 294 -1.40 11.15 6.82
C TYR A 294 -2.05 10.98 8.21
N PRO A 295 -2.54 9.80 8.61
CA PRO A 295 -3.25 9.67 9.89
C PRO A 295 -2.37 9.97 11.11
N ALA A 296 -1.08 9.63 11.06
CA ALA A 296 -0.15 9.94 12.14
C ALA A 296 0.17 11.45 12.20
N ILE A 297 0.38 12.06 11.03
CA ILE A 297 0.68 13.50 10.91
C ILE A 297 -0.52 14.32 11.40
N ALA A 298 -1.71 14.08 10.88
CA ALA A 298 -2.92 14.81 11.25
C ALA A 298 -3.23 14.67 12.75
N ASN A 299 -3.16 13.45 13.30
CA ASN A 299 -3.38 13.20 14.72
C ASN A 299 -2.31 13.87 15.61
N SER A 300 -1.06 14.01 15.15
CA SER A 300 -0.01 14.72 15.90
C SER A 300 -0.32 16.21 16.05
N VAL A 301 -0.86 16.85 15.00
CA VAL A 301 -1.33 18.25 15.08
C VAL A 301 -2.43 18.38 16.11
N LEU A 302 -3.47 17.52 16.02
CA LEU A 302 -4.59 17.54 16.97
C LEU A 302 -4.14 17.28 18.41
N MET A 303 -3.14 16.40 18.59
CA MET A 303 -2.54 16.10 19.89
C MET A 303 -1.87 17.35 20.51
N TYR A 304 -1.01 18.03 19.75
CA TYR A 304 -0.33 19.22 20.26
C TYR A 304 -1.34 20.33 20.61
N GLU A 305 -2.32 20.58 19.75
CA GLU A 305 -3.37 21.57 20.00
C GLU A 305 -4.22 21.20 21.24
N ALA A 306 -4.57 19.92 21.42
CA ALA A 306 -5.30 19.45 22.61
C ALA A 306 -4.50 19.59 23.91
N LEU A 307 -3.16 19.62 23.80
CA LEU A 307 -2.25 19.88 24.92
C LEU A 307 -2.01 21.36 25.18
N GLY A 308 -2.52 22.25 24.31
CA GLY A 308 -2.41 23.71 24.45
C GLY A 308 -1.16 24.32 23.82
N TYR A 309 -0.48 23.60 22.92
CA TYR A 309 0.62 24.19 22.14
C TYR A 309 0.06 25.28 21.21
N PRO A 310 0.71 26.45 21.15
CA PRO A 310 0.26 27.52 20.26
C PRO A 310 0.49 27.14 18.79
N GLU A 311 -0.26 27.76 17.91
CA GLU A 311 -0.27 27.44 16.48
C GLU A 311 1.08 27.69 15.78
N ASP A 312 1.83 28.66 16.26
CA ASP A 312 3.18 29.04 15.80
C ASP A 312 4.32 28.23 16.46
N HIS A 313 3.97 27.30 17.35
CA HIS A 313 4.98 26.42 17.95
C HIS A 313 5.67 25.58 16.85
N PRO A 314 7.01 25.46 16.82
CA PRO A 314 7.74 24.78 15.75
C PRO A 314 7.25 23.35 15.45
N LEU A 315 6.93 22.55 16.49
CA LEU A 315 6.41 21.20 16.31
C LEU A 315 5.03 21.18 15.64
N VAL A 316 4.15 22.13 15.97
CA VAL A 316 2.83 22.28 15.35
C VAL A 316 2.98 22.71 13.90
N ALA A 317 3.84 23.70 13.64
CA ALA A 317 4.10 24.21 12.30
C ALA A 317 4.65 23.11 11.37
N THR A 318 5.65 22.34 11.84
CA THR A 318 6.21 21.20 11.09
C THR A 318 5.13 20.15 10.76
N ALA A 319 4.34 19.72 11.76
CA ALA A 319 3.30 18.74 11.55
C ALA A 319 2.21 19.22 10.57
N ARG A 320 1.82 20.50 10.65
CA ARG A 320 0.86 21.13 9.72
C ARG A 320 1.39 21.18 8.30
N SER A 321 2.64 21.66 8.13
CA SER A 321 3.27 21.70 6.81
C SER A 321 3.29 20.32 6.13
N ALA A 322 3.54 19.26 6.90
CA ALA A 322 3.52 17.89 6.41
C ALA A 322 2.12 17.44 5.92
N VAL A 323 1.03 17.88 6.57
CA VAL A 323 -0.33 17.62 6.08
C VAL A 323 -0.56 18.26 4.71
N GLU A 324 -0.17 19.52 4.56
CA GLU A 324 -0.40 20.30 3.32
C GLU A 324 0.38 19.72 2.11
N LYS A 325 1.55 19.15 2.34
CA LYS A 325 2.36 18.51 1.28
C LYS A 325 1.72 17.29 0.63
N LEU A 326 0.77 16.67 1.30
CA LEU A 326 0.06 15.50 0.77
C LEU A 326 -1.07 15.86 -0.19
N VAL A 327 -1.39 17.15 -0.34
CA VAL A 327 -2.48 17.61 -1.20
C VAL A 327 -2.03 17.61 -2.66
N THR A 328 -2.78 16.88 -3.49
CA THR A 328 -2.62 16.87 -4.95
C THR A 328 -3.73 17.71 -5.58
N VAL A 329 -3.35 18.79 -6.26
CA VAL A 329 -4.29 19.68 -6.94
C VAL A 329 -4.14 19.50 -8.45
N LYS A 330 -5.23 19.08 -9.11
CA LYS A 330 -5.36 18.99 -10.57
C LYS A 330 -6.20 20.16 -11.10
N GLU A 331 -6.38 20.20 -12.41
CA GLU A 331 -7.14 21.27 -13.05
C GLU A 331 -8.58 21.34 -12.52
N HIS A 332 -9.28 20.19 -12.44
CA HIS A 332 -10.70 20.13 -12.10
C HIS A 332 -11.01 19.47 -10.75
N GLU A 333 -10.08 18.75 -10.18
CA GLU A 333 -10.26 18.04 -8.90
C GLU A 333 -9.01 18.16 -8.01
N ALA A 334 -9.17 17.81 -6.75
CA ALA A 334 -8.06 17.64 -5.82
C ALA A 334 -8.32 16.46 -4.89
N TYR A 335 -7.26 15.82 -4.42
CA TYR A 335 -7.33 14.79 -3.39
C TYR A 335 -6.09 14.84 -2.50
N VAL A 336 -6.06 14.02 -1.47
CA VAL A 336 -4.96 14.01 -0.50
C VAL A 336 -4.36 12.61 -0.47
N GLN A 337 -3.05 12.55 -0.65
CA GLN A 337 -2.29 11.31 -0.65
C GLN A 337 -2.06 10.81 0.79
N PRO A 338 -1.92 9.50 1.01
CA PRO A 338 -1.60 8.93 2.32
C PRO A 338 -0.16 9.19 2.75
N CYS A 339 0.76 9.20 1.81
CA CYS A 339 2.20 9.42 1.95
C CYS A 339 2.80 9.69 0.57
N LEU A 340 4.10 9.95 0.52
CA LEU A 340 4.87 10.11 -0.70
C LEU A 340 5.92 9.00 -0.81
N SER A 341 6.28 8.59 -2.04
CA SER A 341 7.14 7.43 -2.33
C SER A 341 8.42 7.76 -3.13
N PRO A 342 9.13 8.85 -2.83
CA PRO A 342 10.22 9.29 -3.69
C PRO A 342 11.39 8.30 -3.76
N VAL A 343 11.71 7.60 -2.68
CA VAL A 343 12.82 6.63 -2.65
C VAL A 343 12.46 5.39 -3.47
N TRP A 344 11.28 4.85 -3.26
CA TRP A 344 10.75 3.70 -3.99
C TRP A 344 10.63 3.96 -5.49
N ASP A 345 9.98 5.06 -5.87
CA ASP A 345 9.79 5.45 -7.27
C ASP A 345 11.12 5.67 -7.99
N THR A 346 12.06 6.35 -7.33
CA THR A 346 13.37 6.66 -7.90
C THR A 346 14.20 5.41 -8.11
N ALA A 347 14.22 4.50 -7.15
CA ALA A 347 14.97 3.24 -7.25
C ALA A 347 14.41 2.35 -8.37
N LEU A 348 13.08 2.19 -8.45
CA LEU A 348 12.44 1.38 -9.49
C LEU A 348 12.57 2.00 -10.89
N ALA A 349 12.45 3.33 -11.02
CA ALA A 349 12.69 4.03 -12.27
C ALA A 349 14.13 3.86 -12.73
N ALA A 350 15.11 3.93 -11.82
CA ALA A 350 16.51 3.67 -12.14
C ALA A 350 16.74 2.24 -12.67
N HIS A 351 16.13 1.23 -12.04
CA HIS A 351 16.18 -0.15 -12.53
C HIS A 351 15.60 -0.29 -13.94
N ALA A 352 14.43 0.31 -14.21
CA ALA A 352 13.78 0.26 -15.52
C ALA A 352 14.63 0.94 -16.62
N LEU A 353 15.22 2.10 -16.29
CA LEU A 353 16.11 2.81 -17.23
C LEU A 353 17.41 2.06 -17.49
N MET A 354 18.01 1.46 -16.48
CA MET A 354 19.19 0.59 -16.68
C MET A 354 18.85 -0.64 -17.53
N GLU A 355 17.65 -1.21 -17.40
CA GLU A 355 17.21 -2.31 -18.27
C GLU A 355 16.99 -1.85 -19.70
N ALA A 356 16.40 -0.66 -19.90
CA ALA A 356 16.23 -0.06 -21.21
C ALA A 356 17.57 0.20 -21.89
N GLY A 357 18.62 0.55 -21.14
CA GLY A 357 19.97 0.80 -21.66
C GLY A 357 20.07 2.07 -22.48
N GLY A 358 21.28 2.37 -22.95
CA GLY A 358 21.59 3.58 -23.72
C GLY A 358 22.08 4.74 -22.84
N GLN A 359 23.00 5.54 -23.40
CA GLN A 359 23.74 6.56 -22.63
C GLN A 359 22.85 7.55 -21.84
N GLU A 360 21.75 7.99 -22.43
CA GLU A 360 20.83 8.92 -21.76
C GLU A 360 20.14 8.28 -20.57
N ASN A 361 19.61 7.07 -20.74
CA ASN A 361 18.96 6.32 -19.66
C ASN A 361 19.95 5.98 -18.52
N GLU A 362 21.18 5.64 -18.87
CA GLU A 362 22.25 5.36 -17.92
C GLU A 362 22.67 6.61 -17.14
N ARG A 363 22.77 7.76 -17.83
CA ARG A 363 23.03 9.04 -17.17
C ARG A 363 21.92 9.40 -16.18
N GLN A 364 20.67 9.24 -16.59
CA GLN A 364 19.53 9.53 -15.73
C GLN A 364 19.44 8.57 -14.54
N ALA A 365 19.71 7.28 -14.74
CA ALA A 365 19.78 6.31 -13.64
C ALA A 365 20.90 6.65 -12.64
N ARG A 366 22.07 7.15 -13.10
CA ARG A 366 23.12 7.63 -12.19
C ARG A 366 22.68 8.85 -11.41
N ALA A 367 22.02 9.84 -12.03
CA ALA A 367 21.48 11.00 -11.32
C ALA A 367 20.51 10.57 -10.20
N ALA A 368 19.65 9.59 -10.48
CA ALA A 368 18.76 8.99 -9.49
C ALA A 368 19.51 8.38 -8.28
N LEU A 369 20.58 7.63 -8.56
CA LEU A 369 21.36 7.00 -7.48
C LEU A 369 22.18 8.01 -6.68
N GLU A 370 22.65 9.09 -7.29
CA GLU A 370 23.28 10.20 -6.56
C GLU A 370 22.31 10.93 -5.66
N TRP A 371 21.05 11.06 -6.07
CA TRP A 371 20.00 11.61 -5.23
C TRP A 371 19.66 10.65 -4.05
N LEU A 372 19.62 9.32 -4.29
CA LEU A 372 19.34 8.33 -3.25
C LEU A 372 20.46 8.18 -2.22
N LYS A 373 21.72 8.32 -2.63
CA LYS A 373 22.89 8.04 -1.77
C LYS A 373 22.90 8.81 -0.45
N PRO A 374 22.67 10.14 -0.39
CA PRO A 374 22.68 10.89 0.86
C PRO A 374 21.46 10.63 1.76
N LEU A 375 20.40 9.98 1.25
CA LEU A 375 19.21 9.63 2.02
C LEU A 375 19.39 8.35 2.86
N GLN A 376 20.52 7.65 2.72
CA GLN A 376 20.81 6.50 3.57
C GLN A 376 20.91 6.90 5.03
N VAL A 377 20.13 6.25 5.89
CA VAL A 377 20.16 6.48 7.34
C VAL A 377 21.35 5.76 7.95
N LEU A 378 22.35 6.52 8.42
CA LEU A 378 23.61 5.99 8.93
C LEU A 378 23.85 6.29 10.43
N ASP A 379 23.13 7.23 11.00
CA ASP A 379 23.37 7.82 12.33
C ASP A 379 22.19 7.66 13.32
N ILE A 380 20.98 7.36 12.83
CA ILE A 380 19.80 7.20 13.67
C ILE A 380 19.47 5.73 13.86
N LYS A 381 19.44 5.28 15.10
CA LYS A 381 18.85 4.00 15.49
C LYS A 381 17.35 4.18 15.64
N GLY A 382 16.58 3.71 14.64
CA GLY A 382 15.14 3.74 14.66
C GLY A 382 14.50 2.74 15.62
N ASP A 383 13.17 2.62 15.55
CA ASP A 383 12.41 1.74 16.45
C ASP A 383 12.76 0.25 16.27
N TRP A 384 13.21 -0.16 15.08
CA TRP A 384 13.73 -1.51 14.80
C TRP A 384 14.83 -1.95 15.76
N ALA A 385 15.62 -1.01 16.28
CA ALA A 385 16.70 -1.29 17.22
C ALA A 385 16.20 -1.80 18.58
N ALA A 386 14.92 -1.66 18.90
CA ALA A 386 14.33 -2.27 20.09
C ALA A 386 14.48 -3.80 20.10
N ARG A 387 14.51 -4.43 18.91
CA ARG A 387 14.70 -5.88 18.72
C ARG A 387 16.14 -6.27 18.40
N LYS A 388 16.85 -5.40 17.71
CA LYS A 388 18.19 -5.63 17.17
C LYS A 388 19.13 -4.48 17.58
N PRO A 389 19.41 -4.32 18.88
CA PRO A 389 20.14 -3.15 19.42
C PRO A 389 21.59 -3.04 18.94
N ASP A 390 22.20 -4.17 18.56
CA ASP A 390 23.60 -4.25 18.15
C ASP A 390 23.79 -3.98 16.64
N VAL A 391 22.69 -3.96 15.86
CA VAL A 391 22.74 -3.67 14.42
C VAL A 391 22.96 -2.17 14.21
N ARG A 392 23.86 -1.82 13.29
CA ARG A 392 24.12 -0.43 12.91
C ARG A 392 23.11 0.04 11.86
N PRO A 393 22.69 1.33 11.86
CA PRO A 393 21.85 1.88 10.82
C PRO A 393 22.49 1.74 9.44
N GLY A 394 21.67 1.56 8.39
CA GLY A 394 22.18 1.36 7.01
C GLY A 394 21.09 1.34 5.94
N GLY A 395 19.83 1.53 6.31
CA GLY A 395 18.69 1.45 5.40
C GLY A 395 18.25 2.79 4.81
N TRP A 396 17.30 2.72 3.89
CA TRP A 396 16.56 3.86 3.35
C TRP A 396 15.11 3.81 3.79
N ALA A 397 14.51 4.97 4.00
CA ALA A 397 13.08 5.09 4.20
C ALA A 397 12.36 5.27 2.85
N PHE A 398 11.12 4.88 2.78
CA PHE A 398 10.24 5.02 1.63
C PHE A 398 10.00 6.50 1.23
N GLN A 399 9.91 7.39 2.23
CA GLN A 399 9.59 8.80 2.10
C GLN A 399 10.86 9.68 2.07
N TYR A 400 10.70 11.01 1.87
CA TYR A 400 11.82 11.95 1.89
C TYR A 400 12.54 11.98 3.24
N ASN A 401 11.78 12.00 4.35
CA ASN A 401 12.30 12.09 5.71
C ASN A 401 11.52 11.17 6.65
N ASN A 402 12.05 10.00 6.92
CA ASN A 402 11.48 9.07 7.90
C ASN A 402 12.56 8.21 8.57
N ALA A 403 13.61 8.86 9.07
CA ALA A 403 14.85 8.22 9.51
C ALA A 403 14.69 7.21 10.67
N HIS A 404 13.61 7.29 11.46
CA HIS A 404 13.30 6.30 12.49
C HIS A 404 12.72 5.00 11.90
N TYR A 405 12.30 5.02 10.64
CA TYR A 405 11.59 3.92 9.98
C TYR A 405 12.11 3.65 8.56
N PRO A 406 13.43 3.39 8.40
CA PRO A 406 13.90 2.79 7.16
C PRO A 406 13.26 1.41 7.01
N ASP A 407 13.05 0.97 5.77
CA ASP A 407 12.46 -0.34 5.51
C ASP A 407 13.36 -1.23 4.66
N LEU A 408 13.10 -2.53 4.73
CA LEU A 408 13.95 -3.54 4.10
C LEU A 408 13.71 -3.63 2.58
N ASP A 409 12.48 -3.34 2.12
CA ASP A 409 12.13 -3.44 0.70
C ASP A 409 12.84 -2.33 -0.10
N ASP A 410 12.68 -1.06 0.31
CA ASP A 410 13.39 0.08 -0.29
C ASP A 410 14.90 -0.10 -0.22
N THR A 411 15.41 -0.49 0.95
CA THR A 411 16.85 -0.70 1.14
C THR A 411 17.41 -1.73 0.18
N ALA A 412 16.72 -2.86 0.01
CA ALA A 412 17.17 -3.90 -0.90
C ALA A 412 17.15 -3.44 -2.36
N VAL A 413 16.07 -2.75 -2.77
CA VAL A 413 15.92 -2.24 -4.15
C VAL A 413 16.98 -1.17 -4.47
N VAL A 414 17.23 -0.23 -3.56
CA VAL A 414 18.27 0.80 -3.73
C VAL A 414 19.66 0.17 -3.80
N ALA A 415 19.98 -0.77 -2.90
CA ALA A 415 21.28 -1.45 -2.89
C ALA A 415 21.50 -2.24 -4.19
N MET A 416 20.47 -2.95 -4.70
CA MET A 416 20.55 -3.65 -5.99
C MET A 416 20.74 -2.69 -7.18
N ALA A 417 20.09 -1.52 -7.16
CA ALA A 417 20.26 -0.51 -8.20
C ALA A 417 21.67 0.05 -8.19
N MET A 418 22.23 0.34 -7.02
CA MET A 418 23.61 0.82 -6.86
C MET A 418 24.63 -0.22 -7.31
N ASP A 419 24.49 -1.48 -6.90
CA ASP A 419 25.35 -2.58 -7.33
C ASP A 419 25.30 -2.79 -8.86
N ARG A 420 24.09 -2.80 -9.41
CA ARG A 420 23.88 -2.92 -10.86
C ARG A 420 24.56 -1.78 -11.63
N ALA A 421 24.48 -0.55 -11.13
CA ALA A 421 25.15 0.59 -11.74
C ALA A 421 26.68 0.46 -11.69
N GLN A 422 27.27 0.06 -10.55
CA GLN A 422 28.71 -0.15 -10.45
C GLN A 422 29.21 -1.26 -11.36
N THR A 423 28.50 -2.39 -11.40
CA THR A 423 28.92 -3.58 -12.16
C THR A 423 28.76 -3.37 -13.66
N ARG A 424 27.67 -2.77 -14.13
CA ARG A 424 27.31 -2.65 -15.53
C ARG A 424 27.86 -1.38 -16.17
N LEU A 425 27.80 -0.26 -15.48
CA LEU A 425 28.13 1.04 -16.03
C LEU A 425 29.59 1.46 -15.72
N GLY A 426 30.27 0.73 -14.83
CA GLY A 426 31.60 1.05 -14.36
C GLY A 426 31.66 2.36 -13.57
N PRO A 427 32.84 2.79 -13.10
CA PRO A 427 33.02 4.11 -12.53
C PRO A 427 32.77 5.17 -13.61
N GLY A 428 31.76 6.05 -13.43
CA GLY A 428 31.50 7.17 -14.32
C GLY A 428 32.61 8.23 -14.27
N GLU A 429 32.61 9.18 -15.21
CA GLU A 429 33.41 10.41 -15.08
C GLU A 429 33.00 11.14 -13.80
N GLY A 430 33.89 11.19 -12.81
CA GLY A 430 33.56 11.66 -11.46
C GLY A 430 33.16 10.55 -10.46
N GLY A 431 33.25 9.28 -10.86
CA GLY A 431 33.09 7.99 -10.21
C GLY A 431 32.40 7.96 -8.85
N SER A 432 31.04 7.87 -8.84
CA SER A 432 30.32 7.55 -7.62
C SER A 432 30.65 6.13 -7.17
N ASP A 433 31.24 6.04 -5.99
CA ASP A 433 31.47 4.76 -5.31
C ASP A 433 30.31 4.48 -4.36
N TYR A 434 29.56 3.42 -4.61
CA TYR A 434 28.45 2.97 -3.75
C TYR A 434 28.86 1.83 -2.81
N THR A 435 30.13 1.42 -2.82
CA THR A 435 30.63 0.25 -2.05
C THR A 435 30.28 0.33 -0.58
N GLN A 436 30.48 1.49 0.06
CA GLN A 436 30.15 1.67 1.46
C GLN A 436 28.62 1.66 1.72
N SER A 437 27.85 2.30 0.85
CA SER A 437 26.38 2.33 0.97
C SER A 437 25.81 0.91 0.87
N ILE A 438 26.25 0.14 -0.10
CA ILE A 438 25.87 -1.26 -0.30
C ILE A 438 26.26 -2.12 0.90
N ALA A 439 27.51 -1.98 1.39
CA ALA A 439 27.99 -2.73 2.55
C ALA A 439 27.18 -2.45 3.82
N ARG A 440 26.79 -1.19 4.05
CA ARG A 440 25.96 -0.79 5.20
C ARG A 440 24.53 -1.30 5.07
N ALA A 441 23.95 -1.25 3.87
CA ALA A 441 22.63 -1.81 3.58
C ALA A 441 22.60 -3.32 3.84
N ARG A 442 23.61 -4.03 3.34
CA ARG A 442 23.77 -5.47 3.56
C ARG A 442 23.83 -5.81 5.06
N GLU A 443 24.71 -5.16 5.81
CA GLU A 443 24.85 -5.39 7.25
C GLU A 443 23.51 -5.16 7.99
N TRP A 444 22.80 -4.10 7.62
CA TRP A 444 21.54 -3.75 8.25
C TRP A 444 20.43 -4.78 7.92
N ILE A 445 20.30 -5.20 6.66
CA ILE A 445 19.34 -6.23 6.24
C ILE A 445 19.64 -7.56 6.92
N GLU A 446 20.89 -8.06 6.86
CA GLU A 446 21.28 -9.31 7.52
C GLU A 446 20.94 -9.29 9.01
N GLY A 447 21.19 -8.16 9.67
CA GLY A 447 20.91 -7.97 11.10
C GLY A 447 19.42 -8.00 11.46
N LEU A 448 18.53 -7.66 10.52
CA LEU A 448 17.08 -7.63 10.75
C LEU A 448 16.34 -8.93 10.36
N GLN A 449 17.07 -9.99 9.99
CA GLN A 449 16.43 -11.29 9.76
C GLN A 449 15.68 -11.76 11.01
N SER A 450 14.43 -12.18 10.83
CA SER A 450 13.60 -12.79 11.87
C SER A 450 14.06 -14.23 12.19
N ARG A 451 13.64 -14.77 13.33
CA ARG A 451 14.06 -16.10 13.80
C ARG A 451 13.61 -17.24 12.90
N ASP A 452 12.46 -17.06 12.23
CA ASP A 452 11.92 -18.00 11.26
C ASP A 452 12.68 -18.01 9.91
N GLY A 453 13.61 -17.07 9.71
CA GLY A 453 14.39 -16.92 8.49
C GLY A 453 13.84 -15.87 7.53
N GLY A 454 12.60 -15.44 7.68
CA GLY A 454 11.96 -14.42 6.86
C GLY A 454 12.35 -13.00 7.22
N PHE A 455 11.90 -12.05 6.40
CA PHE A 455 12.09 -10.62 6.61
C PHE A 455 10.74 -9.90 6.60
N ALA A 456 10.52 -9.05 7.59
CA ALA A 456 9.43 -8.10 7.62
C ALA A 456 9.86 -6.75 6.99
N ALA A 457 8.94 -5.82 6.82
CA ALA A 457 9.29 -4.54 6.19
C ALA A 457 10.11 -3.63 7.12
N PHE A 458 9.79 -3.57 8.41
CA PHE A 458 10.40 -2.62 9.36
C PHE A 458 10.99 -3.27 10.62
N ASP A 459 10.32 -4.27 11.18
CA ASP A 459 10.65 -4.83 12.48
C ASP A 459 11.00 -6.33 12.37
N ALA A 460 12.06 -6.79 13.03
CA ALA A 460 12.31 -8.21 13.19
C ALA A 460 11.38 -8.82 14.25
N ASP A 461 10.95 -10.08 14.04
CA ASP A 461 10.17 -10.87 15.01
C ASP A 461 8.85 -10.20 15.48
N ASN A 462 8.20 -9.40 14.64
CA ASN A 462 6.92 -8.74 14.98
C ASN A 462 5.73 -9.66 14.68
N THR A 463 5.63 -10.78 15.41
CA THR A 463 4.67 -11.87 15.17
C THR A 463 3.71 -12.10 16.34
N TYR A 464 3.33 -11.05 17.06
CA TYR A 464 2.42 -11.12 18.21
C TYR A 464 0.95 -11.22 17.81
N HIS A 465 0.56 -12.25 17.07
CA HIS A 465 -0.76 -12.40 16.43
C HIS A 465 -1.96 -12.20 17.34
N TYR A 466 -1.84 -12.46 18.67
CA TYR A 466 -2.92 -12.18 19.61
C TYR A 466 -3.32 -10.69 19.67
N LEU A 467 -2.42 -9.77 19.33
CA LEU A 467 -2.71 -8.33 19.30
C LEU A 467 -3.67 -7.92 18.18
N ASN A 468 -3.80 -8.72 17.12
CA ASN A 468 -4.77 -8.46 16.05
C ASN A 468 -6.23 -8.54 16.54
N TYR A 469 -6.47 -9.07 17.74
CA TYR A 469 -7.81 -9.24 18.31
C TYR A 469 -8.19 -8.20 19.37
N ILE A 470 -7.32 -7.21 19.66
CA ILE A 470 -7.69 -6.10 20.53
C ILE A 470 -8.78 -5.24 19.87
N PRO A 471 -9.72 -4.66 20.62
CA PRO A 471 -10.86 -3.90 20.06
C PRO A 471 -10.48 -2.74 19.15
N PHE A 472 -9.28 -2.17 19.32
CA PHE A 472 -8.73 -1.13 18.44
C PHE A 472 -8.27 -1.68 17.08
N SER A 473 -7.90 -2.96 17.01
CA SER A 473 -7.42 -3.63 15.79
C SER A 473 -8.55 -4.24 14.97
N ASP A 474 -9.67 -3.53 14.80
CA ASP A 474 -10.80 -4.01 13.99
C ASP A 474 -10.46 -4.13 12.49
N HIS A 475 -9.33 -3.57 12.08
CA HIS A 475 -8.77 -3.65 10.73
C HIS A 475 -7.76 -4.80 10.52
N GLY A 476 -7.22 -5.42 11.59
CA GLY A 476 -6.31 -6.58 11.48
C GLY A 476 -4.92 -6.30 10.89
N ALA A 477 -4.45 -5.05 10.93
CA ALA A 477 -3.15 -4.65 10.37
C ALA A 477 -2.21 -4.04 11.42
N LEU A 478 -2.19 -4.62 12.63
CA LEU A 478 -1.45 -4.09 13.77
C LEU A 478 0.02 -4.52 13.80
N LEU A 479 0.38 -5.57 13.07
CA LEU A 479 1.69 -6.22 13.12
C LEU A 479 2.44 -6.06 11.80
N ASP A 480 3.74 -6.28 11.89
CA ASP A 480 4.67 -6.33 10.76
C ASP A 480 5.41 -7.70 10.76
N PRO A 481 4.73 -8.81 10.42
CA PRO A 481 5.36 -10.12 10.35
C PRO A 481 6.21 -10.24 9.08
N PRO A 482 7.17 -11.19 9.03
CA PRO A 482 7.83 -11.58 7.79
C PRO A 482 6.83 -11.95 6.69
N THR A 483 7.15 -11.60 5.44
CA THR A 483 6.30 -11.87 4.28
C THR A 483 7.13 -12.34 3.09
N ALA A 484 6.52 -13.08 2.18
CA ALA A 484 7.20 -13.64 1.01
C ALA A 484 7.81 -12.55 0.11
N ASP A 485 7.09 -11.46 -0.15
CA ASP A 485 7.53 -10.37 -1.02
C ASP A 485 8.77 -9.64 -0.48
N VAL A 486 8.79 -9.22 0.78
CA VAL A 486 9.96 -8.57 1.41
C VAL A 486 11.12 -9.55 1.56
N THR A 487 10.85 -10.80 1.98
CA THR A 487 11.87 -11.84 2.08
C THR A 487 12.52 -12.10 0.72
N ALA A 488 11.73 -12.20 -0.34
CA ALA A 488 12.22 -12.38 -1.70
C ALA A 488 13.11 -11.20 -2.14
N ARG A 489 12.76 -9.98 -1.77
CA ARG A 489 13.56 -8.79 -2.10
C ARG A 489 14.92 -8.82 -1.42
N CYS A 490 14.97 -9.20 -0.14
CA CYS A 490 16.22 -9.36 0.61
C CYS A 490 17.09 -10.50 0.02
N ILE A 491 16.47 -11.64 -0.35
CA ILE A 491 17.16 -12.73 -1.06
C ILE A 491 17.78 -12.22 -2.38
N SER A 492 17.00 -11.52 -3.19
CA SER A 492 17.44 -10.96 -4.48
C SER A 492 18.66 -10.07 -4.30
N MET A 493 18.65 -9.19 -3.29
CA MET A 493 19.79 -8.31 -2.99
C MET A 493 21.02 -9.11 -2.56
N LEU A 494 20.91 -9.98 -1.56
CA LEU A 494 22.04 -10.75 -1.05
C LEU A 494 22.66 -11.62 -2.14
N ALA A 495 21.84 -12.30 -2.94
CA ALA A 495 22.30 -13.14 -4.05
C ALA A 495 22.97 -12.31 -5.17
N GLN A 496 22.42 -11.15 -5.53
CA GLN A 496 23.04 -10.25 -6.51
C GLN A 496 24.40 -9.74 -6.03
N LEU A 497 24.57 -9.53 -4.71
CA LEU A 497 25.87 -9.16 -4.10
C LEU A 497 26.86 -10.33 -4.02
N GLY A 498 26.52 -11.48 -4.58
CA GLY A 498 27.41 -12.64 -4.70
C GLY A 498 27.28 -13.66 -3.56
N GLU A 499 26.30 -13.53 -2.69
CA GLU A 499 26.06 -14.56 -1.67
C GLU A 499 25.37 -15.79 -2.27
N THR A 500 25.70 -16.94 -1.69
CA THR A 500 25.08 -18.23 -2.03
C THR A 500 24.55 -18.90 -0.77
N LYS A 501 23.72 -19.92 -0.92
CA LYS A 501 23.25 -20.73 0.22
C LYS A 501 24.40 -21.37 1.01
N ASP A 502 25.52 -21.65 0.34
CA ASP A 502 26.70 -22.27 0.98
C ASP A 502 27.56 -21.26 1.74
N THR A 503 27.56 -19.99 1.32
CA THR A 503 28.41 -18.93 1.91
C THR A 503 27.67 -18.09 2.93
N SER A 504 26.33 -18.01 2.86
CA SER A 504 25.51 -17.15 3.71
C SER A 504 24.40 -17.94 4.42
N PRO A 505 24.54 -18.18 5.74
CA PRO A 505 23.46 -18.77 6.52
C PRO A 505 22.19 -17.93 6.55
N VAL A 506 22.30 -16.61 6.39
CA VAL A 506 21.17 -15.67 6.29
C VAL A 506 20.37 -15.96 5.00
N LEU A 507 21.06 -16.00 3.87
CA LEU A 507 20.43 -16.31 2.59
C LEU A 507 19.81 -17.71 2.57
N ALA A 508 20.52 -18.72 3.12
CA ALA A 508 20.00 -20.08 3.18
C ALA A 508 18.65 -20.16 3.93
N ARG A 509 18.57 -19.58 5.15
CA ARG A 509 17.33 -19.57 5.93
C ARG A 509 16.21 -18.76 5.25
N ALA A 510 16.55 -17.66 4.58
CA ALA A 510 15.57 -16.85 3.86
C ALA A 510 14.97 -17.63 2.68
N VAL A 511 15.78 -18.36 1.93
CA VAL A 511 15.29 -19.22 0.83
C VAL A 511 14.42 -20.35 1.38
N ASP A 512 14.82 -20.97 2.49
CA ASP A 512 14.03 -22.03 3.14
C ASP A 512 12.66 -21.48 3.62
N TYR A 513 12.63 -20.29 4.22
CA TYR A 513 11.40 -19.60 4.57
C TYR A 513 10.51 -19.36 3.33
N LEU A 514 11.08 -18.79 2.25
CA LEU A 514 10.33 -18.48 1.04
C LEU A 514 9.72 -19.73 0.40
N LEU A 515 10.47 -20.84 0.35
CA LEU A 515 9.96 -22.11 -0.18
C LEU A 515 8.86 -22.73 0.69
N ALA A 516 8.94 -22.56 2.02
CA ALA A 516 7.93 -23.03 2.95
C ALA A 516 6.63 -22.22 2.91
N ASP A 517 6.71 -20.95 2.47
CA ASP A 517 5.58 -20.00 2.37
C ASP A 517 4.83 -20.10 1.02
N GLN A 518 5.23 -21.02 0.12
CA GLN A 518 4.55 -21.25 -1.15
C GLN A 518 3.16 -21.84 -0.92
N GLU A 519 2.15 -21.23 -1.55
CA GLU A 519 0.77 -21.72 -1.49
C GLU A 519 0.59 -23.07 -2.22
N GLU A 520 -0.49 -23.77 -1.91
CA GLU A 520 -0.78 -25.07 -2.51
C GLU A 520 -0.95 -25.01 -4.03
N ASP A 521 -1.43 -23.89 -4.57
CA ASP A 521 -1.58 -23.66 -6.01
C ASP A 521 -0.28 -23.29 -6.73
N GLY A 522 0.78 -23.02 -5.98
CA GLY A 522 2.11 -22.66 -6.48
C GLY A 522 2.42 -21.16 -6.45
N SER A 523 1.47 -20.32 -6.05
CA SER A 523 1.65 -18.88 -5.89
C SER A 523 2.33 -18.52 -4.56
N TRP A 524 2.64 -17.24 -4.37
CA TRP A 524 3.04 -16.64 -3.10
C TRP A 524 2.20 -15.41 -2.78
N TYR A 525 1.83 -15.25 -1.52
CA TYR A 525 1.12 -14.09 -1.03
C TYR A 525 2.00 -12.84 -1.10
N GLY A 526 1.43 -11.72 -1.61
CA GLY A 526 2.05 -10.39 -1.65
C GLY A 526 1.41 -9.47 -0.63
N ARG A 527 2.20 -8.99 0.33
CA ARG A 527 1.73 -8.10 1.40
C ARG A 527 1.64 -6.65 0.93
N TRP A 528 2.64 -6.17 0.19
CA TRP A 528 2.81 -4.78 -0.18
C TRP A 528 2.37 -4.43 -1.60
N GLY A 529 2.36 -5.40 -2.50
CA GLY A 529 1.74 -5.30 -3.81
C GLY A 529 0.60 -6.29 -3.96
N MET A 530 -0.38 -5.99 -4.80
CA MET A 530 -1.60 -6.77 -4.99
C MET A 530 -1.38 -7.89 -5.99
N ASN A 531 -1.61 -9.04 -5.58
CA ASN A 531 -1.41 -9.82 -4.34
C ASN A 531 -0.54 -11.02 -4.70
N TYR A 532 -1.15 -12.15 -5.15
CA TYR A 532 -0.42 -13.37 -5.54
C TYR A 532 0.45 -13.20 -6.78
N ILE A 533 0.04 -12.37 -7.77
CA ILE A 533 0.89 -12.04 -8.92
C ILE A 533 2.16 -11.32 -8.45
N TYR A 534 2.03 -10.37 -7.53
CA TYR A 534 3.18 -9.61 -6.97
C TYR A 534 4.10 -10.49 -6.13
N GLY A 535 3.53 -11.30 -5.23
CA GLY A 535 4.30 -12.22 -4.39
C GLY A 535 5.04 -13.27 -5.23
N THR A 536 4.36 -13.85 -6.22
CA THR A 536 4.95 -14.83 -7.13
C THR A 536 6.06 -14.24 -8.00
N TRP A 537 5.88 -13.00 -8.50
CA TRP A 537 6.94 -12.28 -9.17
C TRP A 537 8.17 -12.13 -8.28
N SER A 538 7.98 -11.62 -7.06
CA SER A 538 9.07 -11.42 -6.11
C SER A 538 9.82 -12.73 -5.83
N ALA A 539 9.07 -13.82 -5.56
CA ALA A 539 9.62 -15.13 -5.25
C ALA A 539 10.42 -15.75 -6.42
N LEU A 540 9.88 -15.71 -7.66
CA LEU A 540 10.57 -16.28 -8.81
C LEU A 540 11.85 -15.52 -9.15
N CYS A 541 11.87 -14.18 -9.02
CA CYS A 541 13.08 -13.40 -9.18
C CYS A 541 14.15 -13.76 -8.12
N ALA A 542 13.72 -13.88 -6.86
CA ALA A 542 14.61 -14.24 -5.76
C ALA A 542 15.22 -15.65 -5.89
N LEU A 543 14.40 -16.63 -6.26
CA LEU A 543 14.86 -18.00 -6.46
C LEU A 543 15.82 -18.11 -7.64
N ASN A 544 15.57 -17.37 -8.74
CA ASN A 544 16.51 -17.28 -9.86
C ASN A 544 17.83 -16.65 -9.43
N ALA A 545 17.80 -15.53 -8.71
CA ALA A 545 19.00 -14.85 -8.21
C ALA A 545 19.83 -15.76 -7.28
N ALA A 546 19.15 -16.50 -6.39
CA ALA A 546 19.77 -17.47 -5.49
C ALA A 546 20.28 -18.75 -6.19
N GLY A 547 20.18 -18.84 -7.54
CA GLY A 547 20.66 -19.96 -8.31
C GLY A 547 19.82 -21.23 -8.17
N HIS A 548 18.55 -21.11 -7.78
CA HIS A 548 17.67 -22.27 -7.70
C HIS A 548 17.37 -22.84 -9.08
N ASP A 549 17.32 -24.18 -9.17
CA ASP A 549 17.09 -24.86 -10.45
C ASP A 549 15.70 -24.49 -11.03
N PRO A 550 15.63 -23.92 -12.25
CA PRO A 550 14.35 -23.60 -12.91
C PRO A 550 13.45 -24.80 -13.12
N ALA A 551 14.02 -26.03 -13.16
CA ALA A 551 13.26 -27.28 -13.29
C ALA A 551 12.70 -27.78 -11.94
N SER A 552 13.04 -27.17 -10.83
CA SER A 552 12.55 -27.56 -9.50
C SER A 552 11.04 -27.43 -9.38
N ALA A 553 10.42 -28.30 -8.59
CA ALA A 553 8.98 -28.35 -8.43
C ALA A 553 8.35 -27.02 -7.98
N PRO A 554 8.92 -26.24 -7.03
CA PRO A 554 8.36 -24.94 -6.66
C PRO A 554 8.27 -23.94 -7.81
N ILE A 555 9.34 -23.85 -8.61
CA ILE A 555 9.39 -22.93 -9.77
C ILE A 555 8.41 -23.38 -10.86
N ARG A 556 8.38 -24.69 -11.18
CA ARG A 556 7.46 -25.21 -12.20
C ARG A 556 6.00 -25.00 -11.84
N LYS A 557 5.63 -25.21 -10.58
CA LYS A 557 4.29 -24.98 -10.06
C LYS A 557 3.86 -23.52 -10.20
N ALA A 558 4.75 -22.59 -9.87
CA ALA A 558 4.49 -21.16 -10.00
C ALA A 558 4.36 -20.71 -11.48
N VAL A 559 5.16 -21.26 -12.37
CA VAL A 559 5.05 -21.02 -13.82
C VAL A 559 3.71 -21.52 -14.34
N GLU A 560 3.31 -22.74 -14.00
CA GLU A 560 2.02 -23.31 -14.39
C GLU A 560 0.86 -22.46 -13.87
N TRP A 561 0.94 -22.01 -12.62
CA TRP A 561 -0.06 -21.10 -12.02
C TRP A 561 -0.15 -19.78 -12.79
N LEU A 562 0.97 -19.07 -13.01
CA LEU A 562 0.98 -17.80 -13.75
C LEU A 562 0.40 -17.96 -15.17
N VAL A 563 0.79 -19.02 -15.87
CA VAL A 563 0.27 -19.30 -17.23
C VAL A 563 -1.23 -19.56 -17.19
N GLY A 564 -1.71 -20.30 -16.17
CA GLY A 564 -3.10 -20.69 -16.02
C GLY A 564 -4.05 -19.51 -15.71
N ILE A 565 -3.55 -18.46 -15.06
CA ILE A 565 -4.37 -17.29 -14.71
C ILE A 565 -4.33 -16.15 -15.75
N GLN A 566 -3.55 -16.30 -16.84
CA GLN A 566 -3.47 -15.29 -17.89
C GLN A 566 -4.86 -14.98 -18.47
N ASN A 567 -5.18 -13.71 -18.63
CA ASN A 567 -6.46 -13.27 -19.21
C ASN A 567 -6.51 -13.49 -20.74
N PRO A 568 -7.69 -13.59 -21.34
CA PRO A 568 -7.85 -13.80 -22.79
C PRO A 568 -7.24 -12.70 -23.66
N ASP A 569 -7.08 -11.49 -23.13
CA ASP A 569 -6.43 -10.35 -23.81
C ASP A 569 -4.90 -10.44 -23.83
N GLY A 570 -4.35 -11.42 -23.13
CA GLY A 570 -2.90 -11.67 -22.99
C GLY A 570 -2.24 -11.02 -21.79
N GLY A 571 -2.96 -10.19 -21.03
CA GLY A 571 -2.48 -9.57 -19.80
C GLY A 571 -2.78 -10.39 -18.55
N TRP A 572 -2.45 -9.82 -17.39
CA TRP A 572 -2.77 -10.33 -16.07
C TRP A 572 -3.42 -9.25 -15.22
N GLY A 573 -4.33 -9.65 -14.35
CA GLY A 573 -5.01 -8.77 -13.42
C GLY A 573 -5.55 -9.53 -12.22
N GLU A 574 -5.51 -8.91 -11.05
CA GLU A 574 -5.94 -9.47 -9.79
C GLU A 574 -6.75 -8.45 -9.00
N ASP A 575 -7.83 -8.89 -8.36
CA ASP A 575 -8.73 -8.07 -7.56
C ASP A 575 -8.30 -8.02 -6.09
N ALA A 576 -8.53 -6.87 -5.43
CA ALA A 576 -8.32 -6.71 -3.99
C ALA A 576 -9.12 -7.68 -3.12
N ALA A 577 -10.15 -8.32 -3.68
CA ALA A 577 -10.89 -9.38 -3.03
C ALA A 577 -10.02 -10.62 -2.68
N SER A 578 -8.85 -10.78 -3.31
CA SER A 578 -7.85 -11.80 -2.93
C SER A 578 -7.33 -11.65 -1.49
N TYR A 579 -7.49 -10.47 -0.87
CA TYR A 579 -7.15 -10.21 0.54
C TYR A 579 -8.28 -10.51 1.54
N LYS A 580 -9.33 -11.22 1.16
CA LYS A 580 -10.45 -11.57 2.06
C LYS A 580 -9.99 -12.39 3.28
N LEU A 581 -10.72 -12.23 4.39
CA LEU A 581 -10.43 -12.91 5.65
C LEU A 581 -10.47 -14.45 5.55
N GLU A 582 -11.35 -14.98 4.71
CA GLU A 582 -11.53 -16.42 4.52
C GLU A 582 -10.45 -17.06 3.64
N TYR A 583 -9.46 -16.31 3.21
CA TYR A 583 -8.32 -16.78 2.44
C TYR A 583 -8.70 -17.69 1.27
N ARG A 584 -9.19 -17.08 0.18
CA ARG A 584 -9.67 -17.86 -0.99
C ARG A 584 -8.66 -17.95 -2.13
N GLY A 585 -7.48 -17.36 -1.97
CA GLY A 585 -6.47 -17.29 -3.00
C GLY A 585 -6.75 -16.19 -4.04
N TYR A 586 -6.18 -16.37 -5.21
CA TYR A 586 -6.28 -15.45 -6.33
C TYR A 586 -7.72 -15.18 -6.76
N GLU A 587 -8.03 -13.90 -6.96
CA GLU A 587 -9.30 -13.43 -7.52
C GLU A 587 -9.03 -12.66 -8.83
N ARG A 588 -9.55 -13.15 -9.94
CA ARG A 588 -9.32 -12.58 -11.26
C ARG A 588 -9.94 -11.20 -11.42
N ALA A 589 -9.19 -10.27 -12.03
CA ALA A 589 -9.67 -8.96 -12.47
C ALA A 589 -9.28 -8.68 -13.92
N GLY A 590 -9.71 -7.51 -14.44
CA GLY A 590 -9.23 -6.99 -15.71
C GLY A 590 -7.70 -6.80 -15.70
N SER A 591 -7.08 -6.98 -16.86
CA SER A 591 -5.63 -6.86 -16.98
C SER A 591 -5.14 -5.45 -16.70
N THR A 592 -4.06 -5.33 -15.91
CA THR A 592 -3.35 -4.08 -15.68
C THR A 592 -1.97 -4.12 -16.31
N ALA A 593 -1.40 -2.95 -16.59
CA ALA A 593 -0.05 -2.86 -17.14
C ALA A 593 1.01 -3.31 -16.13
N SER A 594 0.86 -2.93 -14.86
CA SER A 594 1.80 -3.29 -13.78
C SER A 594 1.77 -4.78 -13.45
N GLN A 595 0.59 -5.39 -13.25
CA GLN A 595 0.49 -6.82 -12.94
C GLN A 595 0.89 -7.69 -14.14
N THR A 596 0.60 -7.25 -15.36
CA THR A 596 1.13 -7.91 -16.58
C THR A 596 2.66 -7.86 -16.62
N ALA A 597 3.25 -6.72 -16.29
CA ALA A 597 4.71 -6.58 -16.25
C ALA A 597 5.34 -7.48 -15.17
N TRP A 598 4.76 -7.57 -13.98
CA TRP A 598 5.23 -8.47 -12.93
C TRP A 598 5.19 -9.93 -13.35
N ALA A 599 4.09 -10.39 -13.96
CA ALA A 599 3.97 -11.76 -14.47
C ALA A 599 5.00 -12.05 -15.56
N LEU A 600 5.26 -11.09 -16.49
CA LEU A 600 6.28 -11.21 -17.52
C LEU A 600 7.69 -11.31 -16.94
N ILE A 601 8.04 -10.44 -15.99
CA ILE A 601 9.35 -10.44 -15.33
C ILE A 601 9.55 -11.77 -14.58
N ALA A 602 8.51 -12.26 -13.89
CA ALA A 602 8.51 -13.54 -13.18
C ALA A 602 8.78 -14.73 -14.13
N LEU A 603 8.03 -14.84 -15.22
CA LEU A 603 8.20 -15.91 -16.20
C LEU A 603 9.59 -15.86 -16.85
N MET A 604 10.08 -14.68 -17.18
CA MET A 604 11.44 -14.52 -17.74
C MET A 604 12.52 -14.91 -16.71
N ALA A 605 12.34 -14.59 -15.42
CA ALA A 605 13.25 -15.01 -14.35
C ALA A 605 13.24 -16.55 -14.18
N ALA A 606 12.10 -17.19 -14.36
CA ALA A 606 11.97 -18.64 -14.35
C ALA A 606 12.51 -19.35 -15.60
N GLY A 607 13.09 -18.61 -16.55
CA GLY A 607 13.66 -19.15 -17.79
C GLY A 607 12.69 -19.32 -18.95
N GLU A 608 11.45 -18.81 -18.82
CA GLU A 608 10.34 -19.00 -19.76
C GLU A 608 10.21 -17.86 -20.81
N ALA A 609 11.31 -17.19 -21.15
CA ALA A 609 11.29 -16.04 -22.06
C ALA A 609 10.67 -16.34 -23.46
N ASP A 610 10.73 -17.59 -23.91
CA ASP A 610 10.18 -18.05 -25.19
C ASP A 610 8.78 -18.67 -25.06
N HIS A 611 8.19 -18.70 -23.85
CA HIS A 611 6.87 -19.27 -23.64
C HIS A 611 5.77 -18.45 -24.34
N PRO A 612 4.75 -19.06 -24.99
CA PRO A 612 3.69 -18.33 -25.69
C PRO A 612 2.91 -17.34 -24.81
N ALA A 613 2.80 -17.59 -23.51
CA ALA A 613 2.18 -16.65 -22.56
C ALA A 613 2.97 -15.33 -22.46
N VAL A 614 4.32 -15.41 -22.52
CA VAL A 614 5.18 -14.22 -22.52
C VAL A 614 4.96 -13.40 -23.80
N ALA A 615 4.92 -14.04 -24.96
CA ALA A 615 4.64 -13.35 -26.23
C ALA A 615 3.27 -12.65 -26.20
N ARG A 616 2.22 -13.28 -25.65
CA ARG A 616 0.90 -12.66 -25.50
C ARG A 616 0.91 -11.45 -24.54
N GLY A 617 1.63 -11.54 -23.43
CA GLY A 617 1.76 -10.44 -22.46
C GLY A 617 2.54 -9.25 -23.03
N VAL A 618 3.61 -9.51 -23.77
CA VAL A 618 4.36 -8.47 -24.51
C VAL A 618 3.48 -7.78 -25.55
N ASN A 619 2.67 -8.54 -26.28
CA ASN A 619 1.66 -7.99 -27.20
C ASN A 619 0.61 -7.14 -26.48
N TYR A 620 0.15 -7.56 -25.27
CA TYR A 620 -0.76 -6.77 -24.47
C TYR A 620 -0.15 -5.41 -24.10
N LEU A 621 1.05 -5.39 -23.52
CA LEU A 621 1.73 -4.14 -23.16
C LEU A 621 1.95 -3.23 -24.39
N ALA A 622 2.37 -3.80 -25.53
CA ALA A 622 2.59 -3.00 -26.73
C ALA A 622 1.31 -2.36 -27.26
N ARG A 623 0.18 -3.03 -27.19
CA ARG A 623 -1.12 -2.51 -27.67
C ARG A 623 -1.72 -1.49 -26.72
N THR A 624 -1.47 -1.60 -25.43
CA THR A 624 -2.05 -0.74 -24.38
C THR A 624 -1.18 0.47 -24.04
N GLN A 625 0.01 0.60 -24.61
CA GLN A 625 0.84 1.79 -24.47
C GLN A 625 0.14 3.03 -25.04
N GLY A 626 0.04 4.08 -24.25
CA GLY A 626 -0.57 5.34 -24.63
C GLY A 626 0.25 6.11 -25.67
N ALA A 627 -0.37 7.12 -26.26
CA ALA A 627 0.28 8.00 -27.24
C ALA A 627 1.44 8.82 -26.61
N ASP A 628 1.39 9.04 -25.31
CA ASP A 628 2.47 9.65 -24.51
C ASP A 628 3.66 8.74 -24.27
N GLY A 629 3.59 7.49 -24.70
CA GLY A 629 4.62 6.47 -24.52
C GLY A 629 4.54 5.70 -23.18
N LEU A 630 3.59 5.99 -22.33
CA LEU A 630 3.42 5.35 -21.03
C LEU A 630 2.11 4.53 -20.96
N TRP A 631 1.81 3.98 -19.82
CA TRP A 631 0.57 3.24 -19.54
C TRP A 631 -0.19 3.91 -18.40
N GLY A 632 -1.51 3.79 -18.47
CA GLY A 632 -2.42 4.13 -17.38
C GLY A 632 -3.16 2.89 -16.91
N GLU A 633 -3.59 2.90 -15.67
CA GLU A 633 -4.45 1.86 -15.10
C GLU A 633 -5.40 2.47 -14.06
N GLU A 634 -6.61 1.91 -13.98
CA GLU A 634 -7.64 2.37 -13.04
C GLU A 634 -7.63 1.55 -11.74
N PHE A 635 -7.22 0.27 -11.84
CA PHE A 635 -7.19 -0.62 -10.68
C PHE A 635 -6.05 -0.27 -9.73
N TYR A 636 -6.29 -0.50 -8.45
CA TYR A 636 -5.30 -0.35 -7.40
C TYR A 636 -4.44 -1.62 -7.36
N THR A 637 -3.14 -1.45 -7.40
CA THR A 637 -2.19 -2.56 -7.49
C THR A 637 -1.22 -2.61 -6.31
N GLY A 638 -1.39 -1.73 -5.33
CA GLY A 638 -0.64 -1.72 -4.09
C GLY A 638 -1.53 -1.73 -2.86
N THR A 639 -0.96 -1.99 -1.71
CA THR A 639 -1.64 -1.96 -0.43
C THR A 639 -0.75 -1.39 0.67
N GLY A 640 -1.32 -0.50 1.48
CA GLY A 640 -0.75 -0.13 2.77
C GLY A 640 -1.14 -1.15 3.83
N PHE A 641 -2.44 -1.46 3.92
CA PHE A 641 -2.99 -2.47 4.84
C PHE A 641 -4.01 -3.33 4.11
N PRO A 642 -3.74 -4.61 3.87
CA PRO A 642 -4.69 -5.51 3.25
C PRO A 642 -6.07 -5.42 3.92
N ARG A 643 -7.14 -5.33 3.13
CA ARG A 643 -8.55 -5.22 3.55
C ARG A 643 -9.00 -3.86 4.09
N VAL A 644 -8.08 -2.95 4.37
CA VAL A 644 -8.38 -1.66 5.03
C VAL A 644 -7.96 -0.47 4.19
N PHE A 645 -6.83 -0.61 3.47
CA PHE A 645 -6.21 0.53 2.84
C PHE A 645 -5.37 0.08 1.64
N TYR A 646 -5.79 0.50 0.46
CA TYR A 646 -5.19 0.14 -0.81
C TYR A 646 -4.65 1.38 -1.52
N LEU A 647 -3.71 1.15 -2.44
CA LEU A 647 -3.00 2.20 -3.14
C LEU A 647 -3.00 1.96 -4.64
N ARG A 648 -3.34 2.99 -5.38
CA ARG A 648 -3.03 3.11 -6.79
C ARG A 648 -1.70 3.83 -6.92
N TYR A 649 -0.66 3.07 -7.21
CA TYR A 649 0.67 3.61 -7.49
C TYR A 649 0.74 4.07 -8.94
N HIS A 650 0.65 5.37 -9.20
CA HIS A 650 0.70 5.89 -10.56
C HIS A 650 2.04 5.63 -11.27
N GLY A 651 3.12 5.44 -10.52
CA GLY A 651 4.44 5.07 -11.02
C GLY A 651 4.51 3.64 -11.57
N TYR A 652 3.79 2.69 -10.96
CA TYR A 652 3.87 1.26 -11.33
C TYR A 652 3.57 1.02 -12.81
N ALA A 653 2.54 1.65 -13.34
CA ALA A 653 2.21 1.57 -14.76
C ALA A 653 3.20 2.29 -15.68
N LYS A 654 4.20 3.01 -15.14
CA LYS A 654 5.18 3.77 -15.94
C LYS A 654 6.51 3.02 -16.06
N PHE A 655 7.04 2.51 -14.95
CA PHE A 655 8.36 1.87 -14.97
C PHE A 655 8.31 0.33 -15.10
N PHE A 656 7.34 -0.39 -14.55
CA PHE A 656 7.30 -1.86 -14.67
C PHE A 656 7.06 -2.36 -16.11
N PRO A 657 6.10 -1.79 -16.89
CA PRO A 657 5.94 -2.19 -18.28
C PRO A 657 7.17 -1.90 -19.16
N LEU A 658 7.82 -0.75 -18.94
CA LEU A 658 9.09 -0.43 -19.58
C LEU A 658 10.15 -1.50 -19.25
N TRP A 659 10.27 -1.85 -17.98
CA TRP A 659 11.22 -2.85 -17.51
C TRP A 659 10.96 -4.23 -18.13
N ALA A 660 9.70 -4.68 -18.13
CA ALA A 660 9.34 -5.97 -18.73
C ALA A 660 9.63 -6.04 -20.21
N LEU A 661 9.26 -5.02 -20.99
CA LEU A 661 9.54 -4.95 -22.42
C LEU A 661 11.03 -4.88 -22.72
N ALA A 662 11.79 -4.09 -21.96
CA ALA A 662 13.23 -3.96 -22.12
C ALA A 662 13.95 -5.30 -21.80
N ARG A 663 13.53 -5.97 -20.73
CA ARG A 663 14.07 -7.30 -20.38
C ARG A 663 13.76 -8.34 -21.44
N TYR A 664 12.53 -8.40 -21.92
CA TYR A 664 12.16 -9.29 -23.03
C TYR A 664 13.06 -9.06 -24.26
N ARG A 665 13.20 -7.81 -24.72
CA ARG A 665 14.07 -7.42 -25.82
C ARG A 665 15.52 -7.88 -25.59
N ASN A 666 16.05 -7.66 -24.39
CA ASN A 666 17.44 -7.99 -24.06
C ASN A 666 17.67 -9.51 -24.08
N LEU A 667 16.74 -10.29 -23.55
CA LEU A 667 16.79 -11.76 -23.58
C LEU A 667 16.68 -12.30 -25.02
N GLN A 668 15.79 -11.70 -25.84
CA GLN A 668 15.64 -12.12 -27.24
C GLN A 668 16.84 -11.79 -28.11
N ARG A 669 17.59 -10.72 -27.80
CA ARG A 669 18.83 -10.33 -28.51
C ARG A 669 20.07 -11.01 -27.96
N GLY A 670 20.04 -11.44 -26.71
CA GLY A 670 21.17 -12.05 -26.03
C GLY A 670 21.41 -13.51 -26.43
N ASN A 671 22.64 -13.97 -26.27
CA ASN A 671 22.99 -15.40 -26.43
C ASN A 671 22.51 -16.26 -25.23
N SER A 672 22.20 -15.63 -24.09
CA SER A 672 21.68 -16.29 -22.89
C SER A 672 20.24 -15.87 -22.65
N ARG A 673 19.38 -16.83 -22.33
CA ARG A 673 18.00 -16.59 -21.85
C ARG A 673 17.92 -16.42 -20.33
N LYS A 674 19.06 -16.32 -19.66
CA LYS A 674 19.16 -16.25 -18.21
C LYS A 674 19.15 -14.79 -17.74
N VAL A 675 18.29 -14.48 -16.78
CA VAL A 675 18.29 -13.20 -16.05
C VAL A 675 19.41 -13.24 -15.00
N ALA A 676 20.33 -12.27 -15.08
CA ALA A 676 21.54 -12.23 -14.25
C ALA A 676 21.47 -11.24 -13.07
N VAL A 677 20.31 -10.58 -12.86
CA VAL A 677 20.10 -9.58 -11.80
C VAL A 677 19.01 -10.03 -10.84
N GLY A 678 19.02 -9.48 -9.63
CA GLY A 678 18.14 -9.91 -8.54
C GLY A 678 16.64 -9.68 -8.78
N MET A 679 16.30 -8.69 -9.61
CA MET A 679 14.90 -8.42 -9.95
C MET A 679 14.69 -8.35 -11.46
#